data_38d2ddd5b0ce8731c575df2bba1c82a7
#
_entry.id   38d2ddd5b0ce8731c575df2bba1c82a7
#
_cell.length_a   1.000
_cell.length_b   1.000
_cell.length_c   1.000
_cell.angle_alpha   90.00
_cell.angle_beta   90.00
_cell.angle_gamma   90.00
#
_symmetry.space_group_name_H-M   'P 1'
#
loop_
_entity.id
_entity.type
_entity.pdbx_description
1 polymer ?
#
loop_
_entity_poly.entity_id
_entity_poly.type
_entity_poly.pdbx_seq_one_letter_code
_entity_poly.pdbx_strand_id
1 'polypeptide(L)'
;MLSVSQFYKELDNMFASHTSAQEIEKYLLNALNQSQEEALKETQNKESKEKANCAYDKSQESNAQALQLSVLNELMGFYRSRGEYAKNKPIIDNALDLAKKMDLVGSEAGTTTLINAATSLRAAGSYERAAEIYSQAIKESSKTLKPNDRKLAALHNNLSMLYSETGNMSEAINELNIALEILQKSSIDPSTDIDIAATHTNLALAILQECSQPSESTNSKSTILNSAFEHASTSIRMYIAGNNQNQPHYTSALAGYAQVQYARKEYSDAVKAYSEALDLIAQCYGKDSESYAITLENLQQAQDAEEKFTAKSAANTIQCNSEKSQASDEPKPESNKTIQSNKTIKSIKTVKTEYNPKIKNGMQLAKSYWQTYGKPLLELEQFKDYKNRIAAGLVGHGSECYGFDDEISRDHDFGPGFCLWLTDEDYAKIGDDLQAAYDSLPQEYAGFGSREETPRAKSCEGSKRVGIFSISEFFENITGFSTAPSQNEPHLWLSLSEPTLAAATNGQIFADPLGEFSKTRQSFKLMPDDVRISLISRRLGMMAQAGQYNVPRMLARKDGAAAWLSINEFVRATASIVFLLNNPISAGYLPYYKWQFAALRKLSNRMASRLSGVANQLESLMRLSSAACFGGIGFGEGTKGSSEAESKINEIIQNVCNEVVQELKYQGLSDCNETFLEWQRPYVEAHINSRATCLRSL
;
A
#
# COMPACT_ATOMS: atom_id res chain seq x y z
N MET A 1 -21.10 -23.96 -30.49
CA MET A 1 -20.22 -24.05 -29.29
C MET A 1 -18.92 -23.29 -29.57
N LEU A 2 -18.57 -22.29 -28.77
CA LEU A 2 -17.31 -21.61 -28.88
C LEU A 2 -16.19 -22.55 -28.40
N SER A 3 -15.18 -22.81 -29.24
CA SER A 3 -14.04 -23.62 -28.80
C SER A 3 -13.03 -22.77 -28.03
N VAL A 4 -12.24 -23.41 -27.16
CA VAL A 4 -11.15 -22.73 -26.42
C VAL A 4 -10.20 -21.97 -27.36
N SER A 5 -9.84 -22.57 -28.50
CA SER A 5 -8.99 -21.94 -29.51
C SER A 5 -9.62 -20.71 -30.17
N GLN A 6 -10.93 -20.75 -30.45
CA GLN A 6 -11.65 -19.60 -31.00
C GLN A 6 -11.77 -18.48 -29.96
N PHE A 7 -12.04 -18.83 -28.69
CA PHE A 7 -12.10 -17.90 -27.59
C PHE A 7 -10.81 -17.10 -27.47
N TYR A 8 -9.65 -17.76 -27.41
CA TYR A 8 -8.36 -17.06 -27.31
C TYR A 8 -8.05 -16.24 -28.56
N LYS A 9 -8.34 -16.76 -29.76
CA LYS A 9 -8.12 -16.01 -31.00
C LYS A 9 -8.91 -14.70 -31.05
N GLU A 10 -10.15 -14.70 -30.59
CA GLU A 10 -10.98 -13.48 -30.53
C GLU A 10 -10.48 -12.54 -29.44
N LEU A 11 -10.10 -13.05 -28.28
CA LEU A 11 -9.54 -12.27 -27.19
C LEU A 11 -8.22 -11.60 -27.59
N ASP A 12 -7.31 -12.32 -28.24
CA ASP A 12 -6.05 -11.80 -28.78
C ASP A 12 -6.28 -10.69 -29.82
N ASN A 13 -7.28 -10.86 -30.69
CA ASN A 13 -7.66 -9.83 -31.67
C ASN A 13 -8.20 -8.57 -30.97
N MET A 14 -8.97 -8.72 -29.88
CA MET A 14 -9.46 -7.58 -29.09
C MET A 14 -8.32 -6.82 -28.42
N PHE A 15 -7.32 -7.51 -27.87
CA PHE A 15 -6.12 -6.86 -27.35
C PHE A 15 -5.30 -6.19 -28.44
N ALA A 16 -5.07 -6.84 -29.56
CA ALA A 16 -4.32 -6.29 -30.70
C ALA A 16 -4.99 -5.03 -31.32
N SER A 17 -6.32 -4.97 -31.29
CA SER A 17 -7.10 -3.83 -31.78
C SER A 17 -7.33 -2.72 -30.75
N HIS A 18 -6.70 -2.81 -29.57
CA HIS A 18 -6.90 -1.88 -28.45
C HIS A 18 -8.38 -1.68 -28.07
N THR A 19 -9.15 -2.76 -28.09
CA THR A 19 -10.57 -2.75 -27.72
C THR A 19 -10.73 -2.26 -26.28
N SER A 20 -11.81 -1.51 -26.01
CA SER A 20 -12.07 -0.97 -24.67
C SER A 20 -12.21 -2.09 -23.62
N ALA A 21 -11.77 -1.79 -22.40
CA ALA A 21 -11.84 -2.74 -21.30
C ALA A 21 -13.28 -3.20 -21.00
N GLN A 22 -14.27 -2.32 -21.22
CA GLN A 22 -15.69 -2.66 -21.03
C GLN A 22 -16.17 -3.69 -22.07
N GLU A 23 -15.71 -3.58 -23.31
CA GLU A 23 -16.05 -4.54 -24.36
C GLU A 23 -15.35 -5.89 -24.13
N ILE A 24 -14.10 -5.88 -23.64
CA ILE A 24 -13.38 -7.10 -23.25
C ILE A 24 -14.11 -7.78 -22.08
N GLU A 25 -14.46 -7.04 -21.03
CA GLU A 25 -15.22 -7.59 -19.89
C GLU A 25 -16.54 -8.22 -20.35
N LYS A 26 -17.30 -7.50 -21.21
CA LYS A 26 -18.55 -7.99 -21.78
C LYS A 26 -18.35 -9.28 -22.59
N TYR A 27 -17.29 -9.36 -23.39
CA TYR A 27 -16.95 -10.57 -24.14
C TYR A 27 -16.66 -11.75 -23.20
N LEU A 28 -15.81 -11.54 -22.17
CA LEU A 28 -15.46 -12.57 -21.20
C LEU A 28 -16.69 -13.07 -20.42
N LEU A 29 -17.54 -12.16 -19.95
CA LEU A 29 -18.76 -12.53 -19.22
C LEU A 29 -19.78 -13.27 -20.13
N ASN A 30 -19.91 -12.86 -21.38
CA ASN A 30 -20.77 -13.57 -22.33
C ASN A 30 -20.25 -14.99 -22.63
N ALA A 31 -18.92 -15.14 -22.79
CA ALA A 31 -18.30 -16.45 -22.99
C ALA A 31 -18.47 -17.35 -21.75
N LEU A 32 -18.39 -16.76 -20.53
CA LEU A 32 -18.66 -17.49 -19.30
C LEU A 32 -20.09 -17.98 -19.22
N ASN A 33 -21.07 -17.10 -19.44
CA ASN A 33 -22.48 -17.45 -19.40
C ASN A 33 -22.80 -18.54 -20.43
N GLN A 34 -22.30 -18.40 -21.66
CA GLN A 34 -22.51 -19.39 -22.71
C GLN A 34 -21.94 -20.77 -22.34
N SER A 35 -20.69 -20.79 -21.78
CA SER A 35 -20.08 -22.06 -21.36
C SER A 35 -20.82 -22.72 -20.20
N GLN A 36 -21.38 -21.94 -19.27
CA GLN A 36 -22.18 -22.41 -18.14
C GLN A 36 -23.52 -23.02 -18.63
N GLU A 37 -24.20 -22.35 -19.56
CA GLU A 37 -25.45 -22.87 -20.14
C GLU A 37 -25.23 -24.18 -20.92
N GLU A 38 -24.12 -24.28 -21.64
CA GLU A 38 -23.74 -25.49 -22.37
C GLU A 38 -23.43 -26.65 -21.41
N ALA A 39 -22.65 -26.40 -20.35
CA ALA A 39 -22.34 -27.40 -19.31
C ALA A 39 -23.60 -27.88 -18.59
N LEU A 40 -24.58 -27.01 -18.32
CA LEU A 40 -25.88 -27.39 -17.75
C LEU A 40 -26.70 -28.27 -18.68
N LYS A 41 -26.77 -27.94 -19.97
CA LYS A 41 -27.48 -28.76 -20.99
C LYS A 41 -26.84 -30.15 -21.13
N GLU A 42 -25.50 -30.21 -21.08
CA GLU A 42 -24.77 -31.48 -21.16
C GLU A 42 -25.03 -32.36 -19.94
N THR A 43 -25.07 -31.76 -18.72
CA THR A 43 -25.42 -32.49 -17.49
C THR A 43 -26.86 -33.06 -17.53
N GLN A 44 -27.83 -32.25 -17.97
CA GLN A 44 -29.22 -32.67 -18.11
C GLN A 44 -29.37 -33.78 -19.16
N ASN A 45 -28.67 -33.71 -20.29
CA ASN A 45 -28.63 -34.73 -21.32
C ASN A 45 -27.98 -36.03 -20.81
N LYS A 46 -26.96 -35.95 -19.96
CA LYS A 46 -26.32 -37.11 -19.32
C LYS A 46 -27.30 -37.85 -18.42
N GLU A 47 -27.96 -37.12 -17.49
CA GLU A 47 -28.97 -37.71 -16.60
C GLU A 47 -30.11 -38.36 -17.36
N SER A 48 -30.54 -37.75 -18.50
CA SER A 48 -31.60 -38.28 -19.36
C SER A 48 -31.16 -39.54 -20.11
N LYS A 49 -29.90 -39.59 -20.58
CA LYS A 49 -29.33 -40.76 -21.29
C LYS A 49 -28.98 -41.91 -20.35
N GLU A 50 -28.47 -41.60 -19.13
CA GLU A 50 -28.26 -42.61 -18.08
C GLU A 50 -29.58 -43.29 -17.67
N LYS A 51 -30.68 -42.52 -17.56
CA LYS A 51 -32.01 -43.06 -17.33
C LYS A 51 -32.52 -43.92 -18.52
N ALA A 52 -32.04 -43.66 -19.75
CA ALA A 52 -32.39 -44.38 -20.97
C ALA A 52 -31.41 -45.50 -21.36
N ASN A 53 -30.40 -45.80 -20.56
CA ASN A 53 -29.33 -46.80 -20.82
C ASN A 53 -28.58 -46.60 -22.16
N CYS A 54 -28.45 -45.35 -22.63
CA CYS A 54 -27.75 -44.98 -23.87
C CYS A 54 -26.34 -44.51 -23.59
N ALA A 55 -25.37 -44.83 -24.49
CA ALA A 55 -23.99 -44.38 -24.37
C ALA A 55 -23.88 -42.83 -24.44
N TYR A 56 -23.19 -42.22 -23.50
CA TYR A 56 -22.94 -40.80 -23.46
C TYR A 56 -21.50 -40.50 -23.92
N ASP A 57 -21.35 -39.48 -24.78
CA ASP A 57 -20.05 -39.03 -25.23
C ASP A 57 -19.41 -38.08 -24.22
N LYS A 58 -18.49 -38.61 -23.42
CA LYS A 58 -17.75 -37.85 -22.39
C LYS A 58 -16.89 -36.71 -22.95
N SER A 59 -16.58 -36.70 -24.25
CA SER A 59 -15.69 -35.68 -24.85
C SER A 59 -16.34 -34.31 -24.94
N GLN A 60 -17.66 -34.21 -25.02
CA GLN A 60 -18.40 -32.93 -25.09
C GLN A 60 -18.44 -32.21 -23.71
N GLU A 61 -18.73 -32.95 -22.64
CA GLU A 61 -18.74 -32.40 -21.26
C GLU A 61 -17.39 -31.81 -20.89
N SER A 62 -16.29 -32.42 -21.33
CA SER A 62 -14.94 -31.94 -21.16
C SER A 62 -14.66 -30.59 -21.86
N ASN A 63 -15.29 -30.35 -23.02
CA ASN A 63 -15.03 -29.12 -23.81
C ASN A 63 -15.72 -27.86 -23.23
N ALA A 64 -16.97 -27.97 -22.76
CA ALA A 64 -17.68 -26.83 -22.15
C ALA A 64 -17.03 -26.42 -20.82
N GLN A 65 -16.66 -27.38 -19.97
CA GLN A 65 -15.97 -27.11 -18.70
C GLN A 65 -14.55 -26.57 -18.92
N ALA A 66 -13.84 -27.08 -19.96
CA ALA A 66 -12.50 -26.55 -20.30
C ALA A 66 -12.58 -25.09 -20.78
N LEU A 67 -13.59 -24.75 -21.61
CA LEU A 67 -13.83 -23.36 -21.99
C LEU A 67 -14.18 -22.49 -20.77
N GLN A 68 -15.07 -22.96 -19.90
CA GLN A 68 -15.46 -22.26 -18.68
C GLN A 68 -14.24 -21.97 -17.79
N LEU A 69 -13.37 -22.95 -17.58
CA LEU A 69 -12.15 -22.77 -16.77
C LEU A 69 -11.17 -21.77 -17.42
N SER A 70 -11.01 -21.83 -18.75
CA SER A 70 -10.19 -20.88 -19.50
C SER A 70 -10.69 -19.45 -19.32
N VAL A 71 -12.00 -19.24 -19.49
CA VAL A 71 -12.63 -17.92 -19.30
C VAL A 71 -12.49 -17.41 -17.86
N LEU A 72 -12.66 -18.29 -16.86
CA LEU A 72 -12.47 -17.91 -15.46
C LEU A 72 -11.02 -17.50 -15.17
N ASN A 73 -10.03 -18.19 -15.77
CA ASN A 73 -8.62 -17.80 -15.63
C ASN A 73 -8.32 -16.43 -16.27
N GLU A 74 -8.88 -16.13 -17.44
CA GLU A 74 -8.74 -14.82 -18.08
C GLU A 74 -9.43 -13.72 -17.26
N LEU A 75 -10.63 -13.97 -16.72
CA LEU A 75 -11.32 -13.04 -15.83
C LEU A 75 -10.54 -12.76 -14.55
N MET A 76 -9.88 -13.78 -13.96
CA MET A 76 -8.99 -13.56 -12.80
C MET A 76 -7.87 -12.59 -13.15
N GLY A 77 -7.22 -12.76 -14.30
CA GLY A 77 -6.17 -11.87 -14.80
C GLY A 77 -6.69 -10.47 -15.09
N PHE A 78 -7.82 -10.38 -15.78
CA PHE A 78 -8.47 -9.13 -16.14
C PHE A 78 -8.87 -8.29 -14.92
N TYR A 79 -9.58 -8.86 -13.96
CA TYR A 79 -9.98 -8.13 -12.75
C TYR A 79 -8.79 -7.79 -11.84
N ARG A 80 -7.78 -8.67 -11.78
CA ARG A 80 -6.53 -8.38 -11.04
C ARG A 80 -5.82 -7.17 -11.61
N SER A 81 -5.62 -7.10 -12.93
CA SER A 81 -4.92 -5.98 -13.59
C SER A 81 -5.62 -4.63 -13.40
N ARG A 82 -6.91 -4.66 -13.11
CA ARG A 82 -7.75 -3.47 -12.89
C ARG A 82 -7.99 -3.14 -11.42
N GLY A 83 -7.47 -3.96 -10.48
CA GLY A 83 -7.72 -3.79 -9.06
C GLY A 83 -9.18 -4.07 -8.64
N GLU A 84 -9.96 -4.78 -9.46
CA GLU A 84 -11.37 -5.09 -9.23
C GLU A 84 -11.53 -6.35 -8.37
N TYR A 85 -10.92 -6.34 -7.19
CA TYR A 85 -10.78 -7.52 -6.34
C TYR A 85 -12.12 -8.08 -5.84
N ALA A 86 -13.12 -7.23 -5.61
CA ALA A 86 -14.45 -7.66 -5.20
C ALA A 86 -15.13 -8.54 -6.28
N LYS A 87 -15.01 -8.15 -7.55
CA LYS A 87 -15.50 -8.98 -8.68
C LYS A 87 -14.65 -10.23 -8.87
N ASN A 88 -13.37 -10.16 -8.55
CA ASN A 88 -12.44 -11.27 -8.74
C ASN A 88 -12.65 -12.41 -7.74
N LYS A 89 -13.08 -12.11 -6.51
CA LYS A 89 -13.26 -13.11 -5.44
C LYS A 89 -14.18 -14.28 -5.87
N PRO A 90 -15.42 -14.07 -6.34
CA PRO A 90 -16.28 -15.17 -6.80
C PRO A 90 -15.72 -15.90 -8.02
N ILE A 91 -14.95 -15.21 -8.89
CA ILE A 91 -14.31 -15.84 -10.05
C ILE A 91 -13.24 -16.83 -9.58
N ILE A 92 -12.42 -16.44 -8.59
CA ILE A 92 -11.40 -17.30 -7.98
C ILE A 92 -12.04 -18.54 -7.36
N ASP A 93 -13.08 -18.37 -6.54
CA ASP A 93 -13.76 -19.47 -5.88
C ASP A 93 -14.38 -20.45 -6.91
N ASN A 94 -15.06 -19.92 -7.94
CA ASN A 94 -15.63 -20.71 -9.01
C ASN A 94 -14.57 -21.47 -9.84
N ALA A 95 -13.41 -20.85 -10.11
CA ALA A 95 -12.33 -21.48 -10.86
C ALA A 95 -11.71 -22.65 -10.08
N LEU A 96 -11.46 -22.46 -8.78
CA LEU A 96 -10.91 -23.50 -7.89
C LEU A 96 -11.89 -24.66 -7.73
N ASP A 97 -13.18 -24.38 -7.54
CA ASP A 97 -14.22 -25.39 -7.42
C ASP A 97 -14.40 -26.17 -8.73
N LEU A 98 -14.35 -25.48 -9.86
CA LEU A 98 -14.46 -26.12 -11.18
C LEU A 98 -13.24 -27.02 -11.46
N ALA A 99 -12.02 -26.53 -11.20
CA ALA A 99 -10.80 -27.34 -11.36
C ALA A 99 -10.82 -28.60 -10.49
N LYS A 100 -11.35 -28.50 -9.27
CA LYS A 100 -11.54 -29.65 -8.38
C LYS A 100 -12.61 -30.64 -8.91
N LYS A 101 -13.74 -30.13 -9.41
CA LYS A 101 -14.80 -30.97 -10.02
C LYS A 101 -14.32 -31.70 -11.27
N MET A 102 -13.42 -31.08 -12.04
CA MET A 102 -12.84 -31.68 -13.25
C MET A 102 -11.67 -32.64 -12.94
N ASP A 103 -11.34 -32.86 -11.67
CA ASP A 103 -10.21 -33.68 -11.21
C ASP A 103 -8.87 -33.27 -11.85
N LEU A 104 -8.60 -31.95 -11.93
CA LEU A 104 -7.42 -31.38 -12.55
C LEU A 104 -6.24 -31.27 -11.57
N VAL A 105 -6.28 -31.96 -10.42
CA VAL A 105 -5.19 -31.98 -9.44
C VAL A 105 -3.89 -32.42 -10.08
N GLY A 106 -2.87 -31.57 -10.04
CA GLY A 106 -1.57 -31.82 -10.63
C GLY A 106 -1.51 -31.77 -12.17
N SER A 107 -2.61 -31.46 -12.85
CA SER A 107 -2.57 -31.19 -14.28
C SER A 107 -2.03 -29.78 -14.59
N GLU A 108 -1.62 -29.54 -15.82
CA GLU A 108 -1.19 -28.23 -16.29
C GLU A 108 -2.25 -27.15 -16.09
N ALA A 109 -3.50 -27.45 -16.45
CA ALA A 109 -4.63 -26.52 -16.29
C ALA A 109 -4.95 -26.24 -14.82
N GLY A 110 -4.91 -27.28 -13.97
CA GLY A 110 -5.09 -27.12 -12.52
C GLY A 110 -4.00 -26.27 -11.89
N THR A 111 -2.75 -26.52 -12.23
CA THR A 111 -1.61 -25.73 -11.75
C THR A 111 -1.69 -24.26 -12.19
N THR A 112 -2.04 -24.00 -13.45
CA THR A 112 -2.24 -22.63 -13.97
C THR A 112 -3.36 -21.92 -13.20
N THR A 113 -4.46 -22.61 -12.93
CA THR A 113 -5.57 -22.06 -12.16
C THR A 113 -5.17 -21.72 -10.72
N LEU A 114 -4.41 -22.58 -10.05
CA LEU A 114 -3.87 -22.32 -8.71
C LEU A 114 -2.94 -21.10 -8.70
N ILE A 115 -2.03 -20.98 -9.68
CA ILE A 115 -1.12 -19.83 -9.80
C ILE A 115 -1.91 -18.54 -10.01
N ASN A 116 -2.88 -18.51 -10.90
CA ASN A 116 -3.72 -17.34 -11.17
C ASN A 116 -4.55 -16.94 -9.95
N ALA A 117 -5.14 -17.92 -9.25
CA ALA A 117 -5.87 -17.70 -8.01
C ALA A 117 -4.98 -17.13 -6.90
N ALA A 118 -3.83 -17.75 -6.64
CA ALA A 118 -2.89 -17.28 -5.62
C ALA A 118 -2.36 -15.88 -5.92
N THR A 119 -2.02 -15.60 -7.19
CA THR A 119 -1.55 -14.28 -7.63
C THR A 119 -2.64 -13.22 -7.48
N SER A 120 -3.89 -13.57 -7.78
CA SER A 120 -5.03 -12.66 -7.63
C SER A 120 -5.37 -12.39 -6.17
N LEU A 121 -5.26 -13.40 -5.30
CA LEU A 121 -5.43 -13.25 -3.84
C LEU A 121 -4.31 -12.41 -3.22
N ARG A 122 -3.06 -12.61 -3.66
CA ARG A 122 -1.92 -11.78 -3.24
C ARG A 122 -2.16 -10.32 -3.60
N ALA A 123 -2.53 -10.04 -4.84
CA ALA A 123 -2.83 -8.68 -5.30
C ALA A 123 -4.00 -8.04 -4.53
N ALA A 124 -4.95 -8.85 -4.06
CA ALA A 124 -6.07 -8.43 -3.21
C ALA A 124 -5.69 -8.28 -1.71
N GLY A 125 -4.42 -8.50 -1.32
CA GLY A 125 -3.97 -8.45 0.07
C GLY A 125 -4.38 -9.66 0.93
N SER A 126 -4.95 -10.71 0.32
CA SER A 126 -5.32 -11.96 1.01
C SER A 126 -4.12 -12.90 1.11
N TYR A 127 -3.06 -12.46 1.79
CA TYR A 127 -1.75 -13.12 1.79
C TYR A 127 -1.76 -14.52 2.37
N GLU A 128 -2.49 -14.77 3.46
CA GLU A 128 -2.59 -16.11 4.08
C GLU A 128 -3.17 -17.12 3.08
N ARG A 129 -4.32 -16.79 2.48
CA ARG A 129 -4.96 -17.66 1.50
C ARG A 129 -4.10 -17.82 0.22
N ALA A 130 -3.42 -16.76 -0.20
CA ALA A 130 -2.48 -16.83 -1.31
C ALA A 130 -1.33 -17.79 -1.01
N ALA A 131 -0.75 -17.75 0.20
CA ALA A 131 0.31 -18.66 0.65
C ALA A 131 -0.14 -20.11 0.65
N GLU A 132 -1.34 -20.39 1.15
CA GLU A 132 -1.93 -21.75 1.13
C GLU A 132 -2.04 -22.29 -0.29
N ILE A 133 -2.57 -21.47 -1.22
CA ILE A 133 -2.75 -21.89 -2.62
C ILE A 133 -1.41 -22.02 -3.35
N TYR A 134 -0.43 -21.14 -3.10
CA TYR A 134 0.92 -21.31 -3.63
C TYR A 134 1.58 -22.60 -3.12
N SER A 135 1.43 -22.92 -1.83
CA SER A 135 1.95 -24.17 -1.25
C SER A 135 1.29 -25.40 -1.89
N GLN A 136 -0.03 -25.32 -2.14
CA GLN A 136 -0.75 -26.35 -2.86
C GLN A 136 -0.24 -26.47 -4.30
N ALA A 137 -0.08 -25.37 -5.03
CA ALA A 137 0.44 -25.36 -6.40
C ALA A 137 1.84 -25.99 -6.50
N ILE A 138 2.76 -25.65 -5.60
CA ILE A 138 4.10 -26.24 -5.53
C ILE A 138 4.00 -27.76 -5.30
N LYS A 139 3.19 -28.19 -4.32
CA LYS A 139 3.03 -29.60 -3.98
C LYS A 139 2.43 -30.42 -5.14
N GLU A 140 1.52 -29.84 -5.89
CA GLU A 140 0.90 -30.51 -7.03
C GLU A 140 1.83 -30.52 -8.24
N SER A 141 2.48 -29.39 -8.54
CA SER A 141 3.40 -29.24 -9.66
C SER A 141 4.61 -30.15 -9.55
N SER A 142 5.15 -30.32 -8.32
CA SER A 142 6.31 -31.20 -8.08
C SER A 142 6.08 -32.67 -8.43
N LYS A 143 4.81 -33.09 -8.57
CA LYS A 143 4.44 -34.47 -8.90
C LYS A 143 4.29 -34.71 -10.41
N THR A 144 4.04 -33.65 -11.19
CA THR A 144 3.58 -33.76 -12.58
C THR A 144 4.45 -33.04 -13.58
N LEU A 145 5.06 -31.91 -13.19
CA LEU A 145 5.94 -31.14 -14.05
C LEU A 145 7.40 -31.65 -13.96
N LYS A 146 8.14 -31.47 -15.01
CA LYS A 146 9.58 -31.74 -15.00
C LYS A 146 10.27 -30.71 -14.09
N PRO A 147 11.38 -31.08 -13.40
CA PRO A 147 12.08 -30.15 -12.50
C PRO A 147 12.55 -28.85 -13.15
N ASN A 148 12.69 -28.82 -14.47
CA ASN A 148 13.10 -27.66 -15.26
C ASN A 148 11.93 -27.06 -16.09
N ASP A 149 10.68 -27.27 -15.67
CA ASP A 149 9.53 -26.65 -16.35
C ASP A 149 9.47 -25.15 -16.00
N ARG A 150 9.35 -24.29 -17.02
CA ARG A 150 9.26 -22.82 -16.85
C ARG A 150 8.08 -22.37 -15.99
N LYS A 151 7.01 -23.18 -15.89
CA LYS A 151 5.89 -22.90 -15.02
C LYS A 151 6.24 -22.95 -13.53
N LEU A 152 7.18 -23.84 -13.16
CA LEU A 152 7.72 -23.84 -11.80
C LEU A 152 8.50 -22.56 -11.51
N ALA A 153 9.29 -22.07 -12.45
CA ALA A 153 10.01 -20.81 -12.30
C ALA A 153 9.03 -19.62 -12.14
N ALA A 154 7.97 -19.58 -12.93
CA ALA A 154 6.93 -18.55 -12.79
C ALA A 154 6.25 -18.61 -11.42
N LEU A 155 6.00 -19.82 -10.89
CA LEU A 155 5.44 -20.02 -9.57
C LEU A 155 6.37 -19.48 -8.47
N HIS A 156 7.67 -19.81 -8.54
CA HIS A 156 8.69 -19.32 -7.61
C HIS A 156 8.84 -17.79 -7.69
N ASN A 157 8.82 -17.19 -8.89
CA ASN A 157 8.82 -15.74 -9.07
C ASN A 157 7.58 -15.07 -8.39
N ASN A 158 6.38 -15.66 -8.56
CA ASN A 158 5.19 -15.13 -7.93
C ASN A 158 5.19 -15.28 -6.40
N LEU A 159 5.72 -16.38 -5.89
CA LEU A 159 5.87 -16.62 -4.46
C LEU A 159 6.89 -15.66 -3.84
N SER A 160 7.97 -15.34 -4.53
CA SER A 160 8.93 -14.33 -4.08
C SER A 160 8.31 -12.95 -3.88
N MET A 161 7.35 -12.57 -4.73
CA MET A 161 6.61 -11.32 -4.58
C MET A 161 5.75 -11.33 -3.30
N LEU A 162 5.12 -12.46 -2.96
CA LEU A 162 4.39 -12.63 -1.71
C LEU A 162 5.33 -12.44 -0.51
N TYR A 163 6.50 -13.09 -0.52
CA TYR A 163 7.49 -12.95 0.55
C TYR A 163 8.03 -11.53 0.67
N SER A 164 8.26 -10.84 -0.45
CA SER A 164 8.66 -9.43 -0.44
C SER A 164 7.60 -8.52 0.17
N GLU A 165 6.33 -8.71 -0.18
CA GLU A 165 5.20 -7.93 0.35
C GLU A 165 4.93 -8.19 1.83
N THR A 166 5.26 -9.39 2.32
CA THR A 166 5.14 -9.76 3.74
C THR A 166 6.42 -9.49 4.55
N GLY A 167 7.47 -8.93 3.92
CA GLY A 167 8.71 -8.53 4.61
C GLY A 167 9.76 -9.64 4.75
N ASN A 168 9.52 -10.84 4.21
CA ASN A 168 10.42 -12.00 4.29
C ASN A 168 11.41 -12.00 3.11
N MET A 169 12.38 -11.06 3.13
CA MET A 169 13.29 -10.87 1.99
C MET A 169 14.22 -12.06 1.72
N SER A 170 14.69 -12.73 2.76
CA SER A 170 15.57 -13.90 2.59
C SER A 170 14.87 -15.05 1.85
N GLU A 171 13.60 -15.32 2.17
CA GLU A 171 12.77 -16.27 1.45
C GLU A 171 12.47 -15.81 0.03
N ALA A 172 12.22 -14.51 -0.18
CA ALA A 172 11.99 -13.96 -1.51
C ALA A 172 13.21 -14.17 -2.42
N ILE A 173 14.41 -13.89 -1.92
CA ILE A 173 15.67 -14.10 -2.65
C ILE A 173 15.90 -15.60 -2.93
N ASN A 174 15.61 -16.46 -1.98
CA ASN A 174 15.72 -17.91 -2.16
C ASN A 174 14.81 -18.41 -3.28
N GLU A 175 13.55 -18.00 -3.30
CA GLU A 175 12.59 -18.37 -4.34
C GLU A 175 13.02 -17.85 -5.73
N LEU A 176 13.54 -16.65 -5.80
CA LEU A 176 14.06 -16.08 -7.05
C LEU A 176 15.30 -16.83 -7.56
N ASN A 177 16.18 -17.30 -6.69
CA ASN A 177 17.32 -18.12 -7.07
C ASN A 177 16.87 -19.48 -7.61
N ILE A 178 15.87 -20.12 -7.01
CA ILE A 178 15.27 -21.37 -7.52
C ILE A 178 14.66 -21.11 -8.91
N ALA A 179 13.92 -20.03 -9.10
CA ALA A 179 13.36 -19.65 -10.39
C ALA A 179 14.45 -19.47 -11.45
N LEU A 180 15.52 -18.77 -11.10
CA LEU A 180 16.65 -18.50 -11.98
C LEU A 180 17.34 -19.80 -12.41
N GLU A 181 17.57 -20.73 -11.48
CA GLU A 181 18.18 -22.04 -11.77
C GLU A 181 17.32 -22.87 -12.74
N ILE A 182 15.98 -22.88 -12.54
CA ILE A 182 15.05 -23.58 -13.42
C ILE A 182 15.08 -22.96 -14.83
N LEU A 183 15.02 -21.63 -14.93
CA LEU A 183 15.01 -20.91 -16.20
C LEU A 183 16.32 -21.11 -16.96
N GLN A 184 17.47 -21.04 -16.30
CA GLN A 184 18.76 -21.28 -16.92
C GLN A 184 18.90 -22.70 -17.51
N LYS A 185 18.32 -23.72 -16.83
CA LYS A 185 18.28 -25.10 -17.32
C LYS A 185 17.27 -25.36 -18.43
N SER A 186 16.23 -24.54 -18.52
CA SER A 186 15.13 -24.70 -19.48
C SER A 186 15.26 -23.83 -20.72
N SER A 187 16.08 -22.79 -20.68
CA SER A 187 16.24 -21.83 -21.77
C SER A 187 17.10 -22.39 -22.89
N ILE A 188 16.72 -22.11 -24.13
CA ILE A 188 17.51 -22.43 -25.34
C ILE A 188 18.71 -21.48 -25.47
N ASP A 189 18.51 -20.23 -25.15
CA ASP A 189 19.55 -19.18 -25.09
C ASP A 189 19.39 -18.36 -23.80
N PRO A 190 20.04 -18.78 -22.71
CA PRO A 190 19.96 -18.07 -21.44
C PRO A 190 20.45 -16.63 -21.48
N SER A 191 21.26 -16.25 -22.49
CA SER A 191 21.83 -14.90 -22.58
C SER A 191 20.85 -13.82 -23.09
N THR A 192 19.76 -14.24 -23.72
CA THR A 192 18.74 -13.35 -24.31
C THR A 192 17.33 -13.61 -23.79
N ASP A 193 17.20 -14.53 -22.85
CA ASP A 193 15.91 -14.95 -22.29
C ASP A 193 15.28 -13.89 -21.40
N ILE A 194 14.08 -13.44 -21.77
CA ILE A 194 13.36 -12.35 -21.09
C ILE A 194 12.95 -12.75 -19.66
N ASP A 195 12.56 -14.00 -19.42
CA ASP A 195 12.15 -14.43 -18.07
C ASP A 195 13.35 -14.48 -17.11
N ILE A 196 14.53 -14.88 -17.64
CA ILE A 196 15.80 -14.81 -16.90
C ILE A 196 16.14 -13.35 -16.59
N ALA A 197 16.03 -12.46 -17.57
CA ALA A 197 16.28 -11.04 -17.39
C ALA A 197 15.33 -10.41 -16.34
N ALA A 198 14.03 -10.72 -16.41
CA ALA A 198 13.05 -10.26 -15.42
C ALA A 198 13.33 -10.81 -14.01
N THR A 199 13.74 -12.09 -13.90
CA THR A 199 14.13 -12.69 -12.62
C THR A 199 15.36 -12.01 -12.02
N HIS A 200 16.35 -11.64 -12.84
CA HIS A 200 17.49 -10.84 -12.41
C HIS A 200 17.06 -9.44 -11.92
N THR A 201 16.10 -8.78 -12.57
CA THR A 201 15.53 -7.52 -12.07
C THR A 201 14.91 -7.69 -10.68
N ASN A 202 14.09 -8.74 -10.50
CA ASN A 202 13.45 -9.02 -9.23
C ASN A 202 14.46 -9.34 -8.12
N LEU A 203 15.51 -10.09 -8.43
CA LEU A 203 16.63 -10.35 -7.51
C LEU A 203 17.34 -9.06 -7.09
N ALA A 204 17.66 -8.20 -8.05
CA ALA A 204 18.31 -6.92 -7.75
C ALA A 204 17.48 -6.07 -6.78
N LEU A 205 16.17 -6.00 -6.99
CA LEU A 205 15.25 -5.25 -6.13
C LEU A 205 15.07 -5.89 -4.74
N ALA A 206 14.95 -7.21 -4.66
CA ALA A 206 14.84 -7.92 -3.39
C ALA A 206 16.12 -7.79 -2.55
N ILE A 207 17.30 -7.94 -3.15
CA ILE A 207 18.60 -7.73 -2.50
C ILE A 207 18.76 -6.28 -2.05
N LEU A 208 18.33 -5.31 -2.85
CA LEU A 208 18.36 -3.90 -2.49
C LEU A 208 17.44 -3.60 -1.28
N GLN A 209 16.28 -4.22 -1.24
CA GLN A 209 15.33 -4.09 -0.14
C GLN A 209 15.86 -4.75 1.14
N GLU A 210 16.50 -5.92 1.05
CA GLU A 210 17.20 -6.56 2.17
C GLU A 210 18.33 -5.67 2.71
N CYS A 211 19.15 -5.09 1.83
CA CYS A 211 20.21 -4.14 2.20
C CYS A 211 19.68 -2.90 2.95
N SER A 212 18.43 -2.53 2.73
CA SER A 212 17.77 -1.41 3.40
C SER A 212 17.32 -1.76 4.82
N GLN A 213 17.36 -3.02 5.21
CA GLN A 213 17.08 -3.48 6.58
C GLN A 213 18.30 -3.24 7.50
N PRO A 214 18.08 -3.01 8.79
CA PRO A 214 19.09 -2.40 9.67
C PRO A 214 20.19 -3.32 10.24
N SER A 215 20.45 -4.50 9.72
CA SER A 215 21.25 -5.53 10.41
C SER A 215 22.71 -5.68 10.02
N GLU A 216 23.30 -4.89 9.09
CA GLU A 216 24.61 -5.21 8.58
C GLU A 216 25.68 -4.11 8.75
N SER A 217 26.94 -4.54 8.98
CA SER A 217 28.12 -3.69 8.99
C SER A 217 28.34 -3.01 7.63
N THR A 218 29.01 -1.86 7.60
CA THR A 218 29.25 -1.08 6.37
C THR A 218 29.94 -1.86 5.27
N ASN A 219 30.79 -2.83 5.62
CA ASN A 219 31.47 -3.69 4.66
C ASN A 219 30.51 -4.73 4.03
N SER A 220 29.57 -5.30 4.80
CA SER A 220 28.53 -6.18 4.27
C SER A 220 27.61 -5.46 3.29
N LYS A 221 27.22 -4.22 3.60
CA LYS A 221 26.33 -3.42 2.73
C LYS A 221 26.92 -3.14 1.35
N SER A 222 28.22 -2.88 1.28
CA SER A 222 28.90 -2.69 -0.02
C SER A 222 28.88 -3.96 -0.86
N THR A 223 29.09 -5.12 -0.24
CA THR A 223 29.03 -6.41 -0.93
C THR A 223 27.63 -6.72 -1.45
N ILE A 224 26.60 -6.47 -0.63
CA ILE A 224 25.19 -6.68 -1.00
C ILE A 224 24.77 -5.74 -2.13
N LEU A 225 25.13 -4.46 -2.06
CA LEU A 225 24.84 -3.49 -3.13
C LEU A 225 25.56 -3.85 -4.45
N ASN A 226 26.76 -4.41 -4.38
CA ASN A 226 27.45 -4.90 -5.57
C ASN A 226 26.75 -6.13 -6.16
N SER A 227 26.24 -7.05 -5.34
CA SER A 227 25.41 -8.17 -5.80
C SER A 227 24.12 -7.68 -6.49
N ALA A 228 23.41 -6.73 -5.89
CA ALA A 228 22.24 -6.11 -6.51
C ALA A 228 22.58 -5.47 -7.87
N PHE A 229 23.73 -4.78 -7.94
CA PHE A 229 24.19 -4.16 -9.18
C PHE A 229 24.52 -5.18 -10.27
N GLU A 230 25.18 -6.28 -9.93
CA GLU A 230 25.48 -7.35 -10.90
C GLU A 230 24.20 -7.96 -11.49
N HIS A 231 23.18 -8.21 -10.65
CA HIS A 231 21.88 -8.68 -11.12
C HIS A 231 21.18 -7.63 -12.00
N ALA A 232 21.10 -6.38 -11.58
CA ALA A 232 20.48 -5.31 -12.35
C ALA A 232 21.19 -5.10 -13.71
N SER A 233 22.53 -5.06 -13.71
CA SER A 233 23.34 -4.92 -14.93
C SER A 233 23.20 -6.11 -15.87
N THR A 234 23.09 -7.33 -15.31
CA THR A 234 22.88 -8.55 -16.10
C THR A 234 21.53 -8.51 -16.79
N SER A 235 20.47 -8.11 -16.09
CA SER A 235 19.15 -7.93 -16.69
C SER A 235 19.18 -6.97 -17.88
N ILE A 236 19.74 -5.78 -17.72
CA ILE A 236 19.86 -4.78 -18.79
C ILE A 236 20.64 -5.36 -20.00
N ARG A 237 21.79 -6.00 -19.76
CA ARG A 237 22.59 -6.62 -20.84
C ARG A 237 21.80 -7.68 -21.61
N MET A 238 20.98 -8.48 -20.93
CA MET A 238 20.17 -9.53 -21.56
C MET A 238 19.06 -8.94 -22.42
N TYR A 239 18.36 -7.89 -21.96
CA TYR A 239 17.37 -7.19 -22.78
C TYR A 239 18.00 -6.59 -24.03
N ILE A 240 19.19 -5.99 -23.92
CA ILE A 240 19.92 -5.42 -25.07
C ILE A 240 20.38 -6.52 -26.03
N ALA A 241 20.97 -7.60 -25.52
CA ALA A 241 21.46 -8.74 -26.32
C ALA A 241 20.31 -9.42 -27.10
N GLY A 242 19.14 -9.52 -26.50
CA GLY A 242 17.93 -10.08 -27.12
C GLY A 242 17.17 -9.10 -28.03
N ASN A 243 17.63 -7.86 -28.17
CA ASN A 243 16.94 -6.79 -28.91
C ASN A 243 15.51 -6.52 -28.38
N ASN A 244 15.34 -6.61 -27.05
CA ASN A 244 14.06 -6.56 -26.33
C ASN A 244 13.82 -5.22 -25.60
N GLN A 245 14.50 -4.13 -26.02
CA GLN A 245 14.40 -2.81 -25.36
C GLN A 245 13.02 -2.16 -25.51
N ASN A 246 12.21 -2.61 -26.46
CA ASN A 246 10.83 -2.14 -26.64
C ASN A 246 9.80 -2.91 -25.79
N GLN A 247 10.24 -3.86 -25.00
CA GLN A 247 9.34 -4.62 -24.13
C GLN A 247 8.99 -3.85 -22.85
N PRO A 248 7.73 -3.91 -22.40
CA PRO A 248 7.31 -3.25 -21.16
C PRO A 248 8.17 -3.62 -19.94
N HIS A 249 8.66 -4.85 -19.87
CA HIS A 249 9.53 -5.31 -18.79
C HIS A 249 10.91 -4.66 -18.77
N TYR A 250 11.39 -4.14 -19.90
CA TYR A 250 12.65 -3.40 -19.98
C TYR A 250 12.58 -2.08 -19.23
N THR A 251 11.42 -1.40 -19.24
CA THR A 251 11.23 -0.18 -18.46
C THR A 251 11.38 -0.43 -16.96
N SER A 252 10.85 -1.57 -16.47
CA SER A 252 11.00 -1.98 -15.07
C SER A 252 12.43 -2.34 -14.73
N ALA A 253 13.16 -2.97 -15.68
CA ALA A 253 14.57 -3.29 -15.50
C ALA A 253 15.44 -2.01 -15.42
N LEU A 254 15.20 -1.01 -16.27
CA LEU A 254 15.88 0.28 -16.22
C LEU A 254 15.59 1.04 -14.92
N ALA A 255 14.34 1.09 -14.48
CA ALA A 255 13.97 1.73 -13.23
C ALA A 255 14.62 1.01 -12.03
N GLY A 256 14.65 -0.33 -12.03
CA GLY A 256 15.32 -1.13 -11.01
C GLY A 256 16.83 -0.91 -10.99
N TYR A 257 17.48 -0.88 -12.18
CA TYR A 257 18.90 -0.54 -12.29
C TYR A 257 19.21 0.86 -11.77
N ALA A 258 18.39 1.85 -12.12
CA ALA A 258 18.53 3.23 -11.62
C ALA A 258 18.42 3.30 -10.09
N GLN A 259 17.50 2.52 -9.50
CA GLN A 259 17.31 2.45 -8.05
C GLN A 259 18.54 1.85 -7.35
N VAL A 260 19.14 0.83 -7.94
CA VAL A 260 20.40 0.23 -7.44
C VAL A 260 21.56 1.24 -7.54
N GLN A 261 21.70 1.94 -8.66
CA GLN A 261 22.73 2.98 -8.85
C GLN A 261 22.57 4.13 -7.85
N TYR A 262 21.33 4.56 -7.61
CA TYR A 262 21.01 5.55 -6.59
C TYR A 262 21.47 5.11 -5.18
N ALA A 263 21.20 3.85 -4.82
CA ALA A 263 21.61 3.29 -3.52
C ALA A 263 23.15 3.17 -3.39
N ARG A 264 23.85 2.93 -4.51
CA ARG A 264 25.32 2.94 -4.60
C ARG A 264 25.93 4.34 -4.59
N LYS A 265 25.10 5.39 -4.65
CA LYS A 265 25.47 6.82 -4.77
C LYS A 265 26.07 7.18 -6.14
N GLU A 266 25.87 6.37 -7.13
CA GLU A 266 26.21 6.64 -8.54
C GLU A 266 25.04 7.43 -9.18
N TYR A 267 24.86 8.66 -8.70
CA TYR A 267 23.65 9.45 -9.00
C TYR A 267 23.54 9.83 -10.46
N SER A 268 24.66 10.12 -11.14
CA SER A 268 24.66 10.44 -12.55
C SER A 268 24.13 9.29 -13.43
N ASP A 269 24.50 8.05 -13.09
CA ASP A 269 24.03 6.87 -13.82
C ASP A 269 22.56 6.55 -13.46
N ALA A 270 22.15 6.80 -12.21
CA ALA A 270 20.76 6.71 -11.82
C ALA A 270 19.87 7.70 -12.60
N VAL A 271 20.29 8.97 -12.73
CA VAL A 271 19.57 10.00 -13.50
C VAL A 271 19.42 9.60 -14.97
N LYS A 272 20.48 9.11 -15.62
CA LYS A 272 20.42 8.65 -16.99
C LYS A 272 19.42 7.51 -17.18
N ALA A 273 19.51 6.48 -16.30
CA ALA A 273 18.65 5.32 -16.41
C ALA A 273 17.18 5.63 -16.10
N TYR A 274 16.90 6.49 -15.10
CA TYR A 274 15.53 6.96 -14.85
C TYR A 274 14.99 7.80 -16.00
N SER A 275 15.81 8.65 -16.64
CA SER A 275 15.39 9.44 -17.80
C SER A 275 15.02 8.54 -18.98
N GLU A 276 15.85 7.53 -19.28
CA GLU A 276 15.56 6.56 -20.33
C GLU A 276 14.31 5.72 -20.02
N ALA A 277 14.16 5.27 -18.77
CA ALA A 277 12.96 4.56 -18.33
C ALA A 277 11.71 5.43 -18.49
N LEU A 278 11.77 6.72 -18.14
CA LEU A 278 10.66 7.65 -18.22
C LEU A 278 10.20 7.88 -19.66
N ASP A 279 11.15 8.02 -20.59
CA ASP A 279 10.85 8.18 -22.01
C ASP A 279 10.16 6.93 -22.60
N LEU A 280 10.64 5.74 -22.23
CA LEU A 280 10.03 4.49 -22.67
C LEU A 280 8.66 4.27 -22.03
N ILE A 281 8.49 4.60 -20.74
CA ILE A 281 7.19 4.54 -20.06
C ILE A 281 6.19 5.48 -20.74
N ALA A 282 6.61 6.69 -21.12
CA ALA A 282 5.76 7.63 -21.86
C ALA A 282 5.28 7.07 -23.19
N GLN A 283 6.11 6.29 -23.87
CA GLN A 283 5.78 5.65 -25.15
C GLN A 283 4.87 4.44 -24.97
N CYS A 284 5.14 3.58 -23.96
CA CYS A 284 4.41 2.32 -23.76
C CYS A 284 3.08 2.50 -23.03
N TYR A 285 3.04 3.38 -22.02
CA TYR A 285 1.91 3.51 -21.08
C TYR A 285 1.29 4.90 -21.04
N GLY A 286 1.93 5.90 -21.68
CA GLY A 286 1.50 7.29 -21.63
C GLY A 286 2.00 8.05 -20.40
N LYS A 287 2.01 9.39 -20.50
CA LYS A 287 2.47 10.27 -19.40
C LYS A 287 1.52 10.35 -18.22
N ASP A 288 0.27 9.92 -18.41
CA ASP A 288 -0.73 9.85 -17.34
C ASP A 288 -0.67 8.54 -16.55
N SER A 289 0.30 7.66 -16.85
CA SER A 289 0.45 6.38 -16.16
C SER A 289 1.14 6.54 -14.80
N GLU A 290 0.81 5.67 -13.84
CA GLU A 290 1.41 5.65 -12.51
C GLU A 290 2.92 5.39 -12.57
N SER A 291 3.28 4.46 -13.42
CA SER A 291 4.68 4.16 -13.66
C SER A 291 5.46 5.42 -14.10
N TYR A 292 4.82 6.28 -14.91
CA TYR A 292 5.42 7.56 -15.29
C TYR A 292 5.58 8.50 -14.10
N ALA A 293 4.53 8.67 -13.29
CA ALA A 293 4.56 9.55 -12.13
C ALA A 293 5.59 9.10 -11.08
N ILE A 294 5.64 7.80 -10.76
CA ILE A 294 6.61 7.23 -9.82
C ILE A 294 8.04 7.37 -10.36
N THR A 295 8.26 7.08 -11.64
CA THR A 295 9.60 7.18 -12.24
C THR A 295 10.07 8.63 -12.33
N LEU A 296 9.18 9.58 -12.60
CA LEU A 296 9.48 11.01 -12.59
C LEU A 296 9.88 11.50 -11.18
N GLU A 297 9.18 11.07 -10.13
CA GLU A 297 9.53 11.40 -8.75
C GLU A 297 10.91 10.84 -8.39
N ASN A 298 11.20 9.59 -8.76
CA ASN A 298 12.49 8.96 -8.53
C ASN A 298 13.61 9.67 -9.31
N LEU A 299 13.35 10.11 -10.55
CA LEU A 299 14.28 10.92 -11.34
C LEU A 299 14.60 12.24 -10.63
N GLN A 300 13.59 12.95 -10.17
CA GLN A 300 13.78 14.21 -9.44
C GLN A 300 14.61 14.01 -8.17
N GLN A 301 14.34 12.94 -7.41
CA GLN A 301 15.14 12.60 -6.24
C GLN A 301 16.59 12.28 -6.60
N ALA A 302 16.84 11.60 -7.71
CA ALA A 302 18.19 11.29 -8.19
C ALA A 302 18.93 12.54 -8.64
N GLN A 303 18.28 13.47 -9.36
CA GLN A 303 18.84 14.77 -9.76
C GLN A 303 19.21 15.62 -8.53
N ASP A 304 18.31 15.74 -7.57
CA ASP A 304 18.58 16.43 -6.30
C ASP A 304 19.79 15.85 -5.54
N ALA A 305 19.95 14.53 -5.59
CA ALA A 305 21.07 13.85 -4.94
C ALA A 305 22.38 14.07 -5.70
N GLU A 306 22.36 14.09 -7.03
CA GLU A 306 23.50 14.38 -7.90
C GLU A 306 24.02 15.80 -7.69
N GLU A 307 23.12 16.80 -7.67
CA GLU A 307 23.48 18.21 -7.41
C GLU A 307 24.16 18.39 -6.05
N LYS A 308 23.57 17.77 -4.99
CA LYS A 308 24.12 17.82 -3.64
C LYS A 308 25.48 17.12 -3.51
N PHE A 309 25.64 16.00 -4.21
CA PHE A 309 26.90 15.26 -4.22
C PHE A 309 28.01 16.03 -4.93
N THR A 310 27.70 16.64 -6.07
CA THR A 310 28.61 17.47 -6.89
C THR A 310 29.04 18.72 -6.11
N ALA A 311 28.09 19.41 -5.48
CA ALA A 311 28.38 20.60 -4.63
C ALA A 311 29.29 20.24 -3.43
N LYS A 312 29.08 19.09 -2.80
CA LYS A 312 29.89 18.61 -1.68
C LYS A 312 31.30 18.21 -2.12
N SER A 313 31.44 17.61 -3.29
CA SER A 313 32.72 17.24 -3.90
C SER A 313 33.55 18.49 -4.24
N ALA A 314 32.90 19.52 -4.80
CA ALA A 314 33.52 20.82 -5.10
C ALA A 314 33.98 21.55 -3.81
N ALA A 315 33.16 21.52 -2.75
CA ALA A 315 33.51 22.11 -1.45
C ALA A 315 34.71 21.41 -0.79
N ASN A 316 34.78 20.07 -0.84
CA ASN A 316 35.90 19.30 -0.32
C ASN A 316 37.18 19.53 -1.12
N THR A 317 37.10 19.77 -2.43
CA THR A 317 38.25 20.10 -3.29
C THR A 317 38.82 21.48 -2.93
N ILE A 318 37.96 22.42 -2.58
CA ILE A 318 38.38 23.76 -2.11
C ILE A 318 39.04 23.67 -0.74
N GLN A 319 38.53 22.81 0.17
CA GLN A 319 39.09 22.64 1.52
C GLN A 319 40.42 21.88 1.51
N CYS A 320 40.64 20.89 0.65
CA CYS A 320 41.94 20.24 0.46
C CYS A 320 43.00 21.14 -0.12
N ASN A 321 42.64 22.18 -0.87
CA ASN A 321 43.59 23.17 -1.38
C ASN A 321 43.94 24.27 -0.39
N SER A 322 43.12 24.47 0.65
CA SER A 322 43.39 25.43 1.76
C SER A 322 44.23 24.84 2.90
N GLU A 323 44.28 23.53 3.07
CA GLU A 323 45.02 22.86 4.15
C GLU A 323 46.49 22.53 3.80
N LYS A 324 46.93 22.79 2.57
CA LYS A 324 48.33 22.61 2.16
C LYS A 324 49.24 23.80 2.47
N SER A 325 48.76 24.80 3.17
CA SER A 325 49.54 26.03 3.43
C SER A 325 49.75 26.38 4.92
N GLN A 326 49.57 25.49 5.86
CA GLN A 326 50.03 25.74 7.25
C GLN A 326 50.40 24.45 7.96
N ALA A 327 51.69 24.16 8.02
CA ALA A 327 52.30 23.22 8.95
C ALA A 327 53.33 24.00 9.78
N SER A 328 53.19 24.02 11.10
CA SER A 328 54.27 23.96 12.07
C SER A 328 53.78 24.26 13.49
N ASP A 329 54.30 23.42 14.38
CA ASP A 329 54.56 23.58 15.82
C ASP A 329 53.63 22.94 16.84
N GLU A 330 54.12 21.79 17.33
CA GLU A 330 53.84 21.22 18.67
C GLU A 330 54.59 21.99 19.79
N PRO A 331 54.25 21.88 21.12
CA PRO A 331 54.56 20.67 21.90
C PRO A 331 53.57 20.29 23.04
N LYS A 332 53.71 19.02 23.47
CA LYS A 332 53.26 18.35 24.71
C LYS A 332 54.06 18.83 25.97
N PRO A 333 53.88 18.27 27.23
CA PRO A 333 52.85 17.40 27.85
C PRO A 333 52.60 17.69 29.38
N GLU A 334 52.00 16.67 30.07
CA GLU A 334 52.02 16.31 31.54
C GLU A 334 50.75 16.66 32.36
N SER A 335 50.08 15.71 32.85
CA SER A 335 50.10 14.68 33.92
C SER A 335 49.46 15.12 35.25
N ASN A 336 48.50 14.45 35.80
CA ASN A 336 48.50 13.56 36.97
C ASN A 336 47.12 13.30 37.58
N LYS A 337 46.82 11.99 37.71
CA LYS A 337 46.12 11.21 38.73
C LYS A 337 45.26 11.90 39.82
N THR A 338 44.03 11.41 39.99
CA THR A 338 43.65 10.66 41.22
C THR A 338 42.35 9.85 41.00
N ILE A 339 42.37 8.65 41.53
CA ILE A 339 41.32 7.62 41.49
C ILE A 339 40.30 7.93 42.59
N GLN A 340 38.99 7.88 42.26
CA GLN A 340 37.98 7.35 43.21
C GLN A 340 36.81 6.75 42.44
N SER A 341 36.48 5.55 42.85
CA SER A 341 35.44 4.69 42.33
C SER A 341 34.04 5.22 42.60
N ASN A 342 33.24 5.33 41.56
CA ASN A 342 31.78 5.10 41.66
C ASN A 342 31.27 4.57 40.32
N LYS A 343 30.52 3.50 40.37
CA LYS A 343 29.83 2.89 39.22
C LYS A 343 28.88 3.93 38.62
N THR A 344 29.33 4.63 37.61
CA THR A 344 28.51 5.55 36.82
C THR A 344 28.39 4.95 35.42
N ILE A 345 27.17 4.77 35.00
CA ILE A 345 26.80 4.51 33.61
C ILE A 345 27.64 5.42 32.72
N LYS A 346 28.50 4.82 31.88
CA LYS A 346 29.26 5.60 30.88
C LYS A 346 28.27 6.31 29.99
N SER A 347 28.12 7.60 30.20
CA SER A 347 27.33 8.49 29.36
C SER A 347 27.68 8.29 27.90
N ILE A 348 26.66 8.01 27.08
CA ILE A 348 26.73 8.14 25.64
C ILE A 348 27.22 9.57 25.37
N LYS A 349 28.38 9.70 24.72
CA LYS A 349 28.98 11.02 24.43
C LYS A 349 27.96 11.88 23.71
N THR A 350 27.61 13.01 24.31
CA THR A 350 26.79 14.04 23.71
C THR A 350 27.56 14.63 22.53
N VAL A 351 27.24 14.20 21.34
CA VAL A 351 27.71 14.83 20.11
C VAL A 351 26.83 16.06 19.93
N LYS A 352 27.40 17.27 20.09
CA LYS A 352 26.69 18.48 19.66
C LYS A 352 26.47 18.38 18.16
N THR A 353 25.26 17.99 17.76
CA THR A 353 24.87 17.94 16.36
C THR A 353 24.37 19.33 15.96
N GLU A 354 25.10 19.98 15.06
CA GLU A 354 24.65 21.20 14.40
C GLU A 354 23.36 20.92 13.62
N TYR A 355 22.55 21.96 13.38
CA TYR A 355 21.33 21.87 12.57
C TYR A 355 21.61 21.11 11.27
N ASN A 356 20.86 20.03 11.02
CA ASN A 356 20.99 19.24 9.81
C ASN A 356 19.89 19.64 8.80
N PRO A 357 20.21 20.42 7.76
CA PRO A 357 19.23 20.88 6.79
C PRO A 357 18.56 19.77 5.97
N LYS A 358 19.03 18.52 6.08
CA LYS A 358 18.42 17.35 5.44
C LYS A 358 17.18 16.85 6.15
N ILE A 359 16.92 17.24 7.39
CA ILE A 359 15.73 16.83 8.15
C ILE A 359 14.61 17.82 7.86
N LYS A 360 13.69 17.42 6.97
CA LYS A 360 12.59 18.27 6.49
C LYS A 360 11.30 18.10 7.32
N ASN A 361 11.10 16.94 7.96
CA ASN A 361 9.88 16.61 8.69
C ASN A 361 10.14 15.77 9.94
N GLY A 362 9.13 15.66 10.82
CA GLY A 362 9.24 14.98 12.11
C GLY A 362 9.49 13.48 11.98
N MET A 363 9.01 12.83 10.92
CA MET A 363 9.28 11.42 10.68
C MET A 363 10.76 11.17 10.36
N GLN A 364 11.37 12.05 9.57
CA GLN A 364 12.81 11.98 9.28
C GLN A 364 13.63 12.26 10.53
N LEU A 365 13.19 13.23 11.36
CA LEU A 365 13.81 13.53 12.64
C LEU A 365 13.79 12.31 13.57
N ALA A 366 12.62 11.70 13.75
CA ALA A 366 12.46 10.50 14.57
C ALA A 366 13.33 9.34 14.08
N LYS A 367 13.33 9.07 12.77
CA LYS A 367 14.15 8.01 12.18
C LYS A 367 15.65 8.25 12.36
N SER A 368 16.10 9.49 12.16
CA SER A 368 17.51 9.87 12.35
C SER A 368 17.92 9.77 13.83
N TYR A 369 17.07 10.21 14.73
CA TYR A 369 17.29 10.12 16.17
C TYR A 369 17.34 8.67 16.66
N TRP A 370 16.43 7.81 16.15
CA TRP A 370 16.48 6.36 16.35
C TRP A 370 17.80 5.74 15.89
N GLN A 371 18.27 6.11 14.71
CA GLN A 371 19.53 5.58 14.17
C GLN A 371 20.74 5.99 15.00
N THR A 372 20.73 7.23 15.53
CA THR A 372 21.86 7.81 16.26
C THR A 372 21.91 7.35 17.71
N TYR A 373 20.76 7.25 18.38
CA TYR A 373 20.70 6.99 19.81
C TYR A 373 19.90 5.73 20.17
N GLY A 374 18.82 5.44 19.46
CA GLY A 374 17.96 4.31 19.80
C GLY A 374 18.61 2.95 19.53
N LYS A 375 19.28 2.80 18.37
CA LYS A 375 20.01 1.56 18.09
C LYS A 375 21.17 1.32 19.08
N PRO A 376 22.04 2.29 19.37
CA PRO A 376 23.06 2.13 20.38
C PRO A 376 22.50 1.86 21.78
N LEU A 377 21.33 2.39 22.13
CA LEU A 377 20.65 2.09 23.38
C LEU A 377 20.39 0.60 23.55
N LEU A 378 19.92 -0.06 22.49
CA LEU A 378 19.64 -1.50 22.49
C LEU A 378 20.90 -2.38 22.45
N GLU A 379 22.08 -1.82 22.18
CA GLU A 379 23.37 -2.53 22.24
C GLU A 379 23.98 -2.52 23.66
N LEU A 380 23.38 -1.83 24.63
CA LEU A 380 23.82 -1.86 25.99
C LEU A 380 23.69 -3.27 26.57
N GLU A 381 24.64 -3.68 27.44
CA GLU A 381 24.75 -5.04 27.97
C GLU A 381 23.44 -5.56 28.57
N GLN A 382 22.65 -4.69 29.20
CA GLN A 382 21.36 -5.02 29.82
C GLN A 382 20.21 -5.23 28.82
N PHE A 383 20.33 -4.76 27.56
CA PHE A 383 19.26 -4.82 26.55
C PHE A 383 19.64 -5.64 25.32
N LYS A 384 20.92 -6.00 25.15
CA LYS A 384 21.42 -6.67 23.93
C LYS A 384 20.70 -7.98 23.60
N ASP A 385 20.25 -8.72 24.62
CA ASP A 385 19.53 -9.98 24.45
C ASP A 385 18.10 -9.76 23.92
N TYR A 386 17.56 -8.54 24.08
CA TYR A 386 16.23 -8.14 23.63
C TYR A 386 16.24 -7.35 22.33
N LYS A 387 17.38 -6.89 21.83
CA LYS A 387 17.46 -6.02 20.64
C LYS A 387 16.77 -6.58 19.39
N ASN A 388 16.79 -7.91 19.23
CA ASN A 388 16.15 -8.62 18.13
C ASN A 388 14.68 -8.97 18.42
N ARG A 389 14.11 -8.43 19.50
CA ARG A 389 12.73 -8.66 19.93
C ARG A 389 11.93 -7.36 20.02
N ILE A 390 12.60 -6.21 19.98
CA ILE A 390 12.00 -4.89 20.18
C ILE A 390 11.70 -4.24 18.83
N ALA A 391 10.44 -3.87 18.60
CA ALA A 391 10.05 -3.06 17.47
C ALA A 391 10.31 -1.57 17.73
N ALA A 392 10.62 -0.81 16.68
CA ALA A 392 10.88 0.61 16.75
C ALA A 392 10.20 1.37 15.61
N GLY A 393 9.75 2.59 15.86
CA GLY A 393 9.12 3.41 14.84
C GLY A 393 8.51 4.68 15.38
N LEU A 394 7.60 5.28 14.58
CA LEU A 394 6.76 6.38 15.02
C LEU A 394 5.37 6.22 14.39
N VAL A 395 4.36 5.97 15.22
CA VAL A 395 2.95 5.71 14.85
C VAL A 395 2.06 6.47 15.84
N GLY A 396 0.87 6.89 15.43
CA GLY A 396 -0.12 7.49 16.34
C GLY A 396 -0.66 8.84 15.89
N HIS A 397 -0.98 9.71 16.82
CA HIS A 397 -1.77 10.94 16.59
C HIS A 397 -1.00 12.13 16.01
N GLY A 398 0.32 12.08 15.84
CA GLY A 398 1.12 13.20 15.35
C GLY A 398 0.91 13.54 13.87
N SER A 399 1.02 14.83 13.53
CA SER A 399 1.01 15.28 12.13
C SER A 399 2.08 14.60 11.30
N GLU A 400 3.25 14.37 11.89
CA GLU A 400 4.37 13.64 11.32
C GLU A 400 4.04 12.17 11.01
N CYS A 401 3.13 11.55 11.80
CA CYS A 401 2.67 10.18 11.55
C CYS A 401 1.76 10.10 10.30
N TYR A 402 1.03 11.18 9.99
CA TYR A 402 0.21 11.28 8.77
C TYR A 402 1.02 11.80 7.56
N GLY A 403 2.22 12.35 7.80
CA GLY A 403 3.07 12.97 6.78
C GLY A 403 2.51 14.29 6.25
N PHE A 404 1.88 15.08 7.15
CA PHE A 404 1.31 16.40 6.89
C PHE A 404 1.91 17.49 7.77
N ASP A 405 3.02 17.18 8.45
CA ASP A 405 3.72 18.15 9.28
C ASP A 405 4.52 19.16 8.42
N ASP A 406 4.49 20.40 8.87
CA ASP A 406 5.15 21.55 8.28
C ASP A 406 5.81 22.40 9.38
N GLU A 407 6.27 23.59 9.04
CA GLU A 407 6.89 24.50 10.01
C GLU A 407 5.92 24.98 11.10
N ILE A 408 4.63 25.10 10.78
CA ILE A 408 3.57 25.51 11.72
C ILE A 408 3.26 24.39 12.71
N SER A 409 3.45 23.12 12.30
CA SER A 409 3.21 21.95 13.15
C SER A 409 4.27 21.74 14.24
N ARG A 410 5.28 22.63 14.34
CA ARG A 410 6.38 22.55 15.30
C ARG A 410 6.12 23.34 16.59
N ASP A 411 4.91 23.77 16.82
CA ASP A 411 4.48 24.61 17.94
C ASP A 411 4.40 23.85 19.28
N HIS A 412 4.07 22.56 19.24
CA HIS A 412 3.99 21.68 20.41
C HIS A 412 4.09 20.21 19.99
N ASP A 413 4.46 19.34 20.92
CA ASP A 413 4.62 17.89 20.69
C ASP A 413 5.54 17.53 19.52
N PHE A 414 6.41 18.46 19.09
CA PHE A 414 7.41 18.26 18.05
C PHE A 414 8.82 18.23 18.65
N GLY A 415 9.65 17.31 18.20
CA GLY A 415 11.03 17.19 18.70
C GLY A 415 11.58 15.78 18.51
N PRO A 416 12.82 15.54 18.92
CA PRO A 416 13.44 14.22 18.87
C PRO A 416 12.61 13.21 19.68
N GLY A 417 12.41 12.02 19.13
CA GLY A 417 11.69 10.94 19.81
C GLY A 417 11.26 9.85 18.85
N PHE A 418 11.11 8.65 19.37
CA PHE A 418 10.61 7.46 18.68
C PHE A 418 9.91 6.55 19.69
N CYS A 419 9.14 5.60 19.20
CA CYS A 419 8.52 4.56 20.03
C CYS A 419 9.37 3.29 19.96
N LEU A 420 9.45 2.59 21.09
CA LEU A 420 9.88 1.19 21.17
C LEU A 420 8.71 0.35 21.66
N TRP A 421 8.43 -0.72 20.96
CA TRP A 421 7.33 -1.62 21.31
C TRP A 421 7.87 -3.01 21.62
N LEU A 422 7.49 -3.53 22.78
CA LEU A 422 7.86 -4.81 23.29
C LEU A 422 6.64 -5.73 23.38
N THR A 423 6.85 -7.03 23.36
CA THR A 423 5.81 -7.96 23.81
C THR A 423 5.47 -7.67 25.28
N ASP A 424 4.26 -8.00 25.73
CA ASP A 424 3.86 -7.76 27.12
C ASP A 424 4.78 -8.50 28.11
N GLU A 425 5.28 -9.68 27.72
CA GLU A 425 6.24 -10.45 28.51
C GLU A 425 7.60 -9.72 28.64
N ASP A 426 8.14 -9.18 27.56
CA ASP A 426 9.42 -8.46 27.58
C ASP A 426 9.27 -7.09 28.25
N TYR A 427 8.13 -6.43 28.05
CA TYR A 427 7.81 -5.16 28.70
C TYR A 427 7.78 -5.30 30.24
N ALA A 428 7.17 -6.37 30.75
CA ALA A 428 7.15 -6.67 32.18
C ALA A 428 8.55 -6.93 32.78
N LYS A 429 9.53 -7.34 31.95
CA LYS A 429 10.89 -7.66 32.41
C LYS A 429 11.84 -6.46 32.37
N ILE A 430 11.76 -5.66 31.32
CA ILE A 430 12.75 -4.59 31.03
C ILE A 430 12.13 -3.24 30.70
N GLY A 431 10.81 -3.09 30.69
CA GLY A 431 10.11 -1.88 30.25
C GLY A 431 10.55 -0.64 31.02
N ASP A 432 10.56 -0.71 32.37
CA ASP A 432 10.93 0.40 33.24
C ASP A 432 12.41 0.79 33.10
N ASP A 433 13.30 -0.20 33.05
CA ASP A 433 14.74 0.04 32.88
C ASP A 433 15.05 0.64 31.49
N LEU A 434 14.34 0.16 30.46
CA LEU A 434 14.49 0.69 29.11
C LEU A 434 13.89 2.09 28.99
N GLN A 435 12.77 2.40 29.68
CA GLN A 435 12.20 3.74 29.73
C GLN A 435 13.17 4.71 30.44
N ALA A 436 13.74 4.32 31.58
CA ALA A 436 14.72 5.13 32.30
C ALA A 436 15.97 5.42 31.43
N ALA A 437 16.41 4.43 30.67
CA ALA A 437 17.53 4.60 29.73
C ALA A 437 17.13 5.48 28.53
N TYR A 438 15.92 5.38 28.01
CA TYR A 438 15.37 6.24 26.98
C TYR A 438 15.29 7.71 27.44
N ASP A 439 14.81 7.95 28.65
CA ASP A 439 14.67 9.30 29.23
C ASP A 439 16.04 9.98 29.45
N SER A 440 17.12 9.19 29.53
CA SER A 440 18.50 9.69 29.61
C SER A 440 19.09 10.11 28.26
N LEU A 441 18.40 9.87 27.15
CA LEU A 441 18.85 10.27 25.80
C LEU A 441 18.90 11.81 25.67
N PRO A 442 19.75 12.35 24.79
CA PRO A 442 19.83 13.79 24.55
C PRO A 442 18.48 14.37 24.13
N GLN A 443 18.00 15.36 24.87
CA GLN A 443 16.72 16.03 24.62
C GLN A 443 16.76 16.94 23.38
N GLU A 444 17.95 17.35 22.93
CA GLU A 444 18.17 18.16 21.74
C GLU A 444 18.89 17.33 20.67
N TYR A 445 18.43 17.41 19.42
CA TYR A 445 19.04 16.70 18.31
C TYR A 445 18.88 17.44 16.98
N ALA A 446 19.95 17.53 16.20
CA ALA A 446 19.99 18.12 14.86
C ALA A 446 19.43 19.56 14.78
N GLY A 447 19.57 20.34 15.86
CA GLY A 447 19.07 21.72 15.96
C GLY A 447 17.59 21.82 16.37
N PHE A 448 16.96 20.71 16.71
CA PHE A 448 15.61 20.67 17.26
C PHE A 448 15.68 20.48 18.78
N GLY A 449 14.87 21.29 19.51
CA GLY A 449 14.76 21.23 20.96
C GLY A 449 13.95 20.02 21.45
N SER A 450 13.86 19.92 22.79
CA SER A 450 13.06 18.87 23.44
C SER A 450 11.60 18.92 22.99
N ARG A 451 10.98 17.75 22.93
CA ARG A 451 9.53 17.64 22.70
C ARG A 451 8.79 18.20 23.91
N GLU A 452 8.12 19.33 23.74
CA GLU A 452 7.30 19.93 24.80
C GLU A 452 5.95 19.20 24.89
N GLU A 453 5.69 18.59 26.04
CA GLU A 453 4.41 17.98 26.32
C GLU A 453 3.36 19.03 26.67
N THR A 454 2.17 18.90 26.08
CA THR A 454 1.03 19.75 26.47
C THR A 454 0.62 19.49 27.93
N PRO A 455 0.04 20.48 28.64
CA PRO A 455 -0.49 20.27 30.00
C PRO A 455 -1.45 19.09 30.11
N ARG A 456 -2.20 18.80 29.04
CA ARG A 456 -3.11 17.65 28.98
C ARG A 456 -2.34 16.33 28.88
N ALA A 457 -1.25 16.26 28.15
CA ALA A 457 -0.39 15.08 28.07
C ALA A 457 0.27 14.78 29.42
N LYS A 458 0.63 15.82 30.19
CA LYS A 458 1.20 15.67 31.53
C LYS A 458 0.20 15.20 32.59
N SER A 459 -1.11 15.43 32.37
CA SER A 459 -2.17 15.10 33.34
C SER A 459 -2.82 13.73 33.14
N CYS A 460 -2.56 13.05 32.02
CA CYS A 460 -3.14 11.74 31.72
C CYS A 460 -2.02 10.69 31.67
N GLU A 461 -1.98 9.79 32.64
CA GLU A 461 -1.21 8.54 32.54
C GLU A 461 -1.61 7.81 31.27
N GLY A 462 -0.64 7.46 30.40
CA GLY A 462 -0.89 6.76 29.14
C GLY A 462 -0.96 7.67 27.88
N SER A 463 -0.81 9.00 27.99
CA SER A 463 -0.84 9.90 26.83
C SER A 463 0.53 10.17 26.18
N LYS A 464 1.57 9.42 26.55
CA LYS A 464 2.89 9.54 25.93
C LYS A 464 2.82 9.25 24.44
N ARG A 465 3.39 10.12 23.61
CA ARG A 465 3.47 9.93 22.16
C ARG A 465 4.70 9.19 21.70
N VAL A 466 5.77 9.19 22.48
CA VAL A 466 7.06 8.54 22.24
C VAL A 466 7.56 7.90 23.54
N GLY A 467 8.41 6.91 23.43
CA GLY A 467 8.93 6.18 24.59
C GLY A 467 8.75 4.68 24.45
N ILE A 468 8.66 4.01 25.58
CA ILE A 468 8.57 2.54 25.66
C ILE A 468 7.13 2.14 25.92
N PHE A 469 6.63 1.15 25.18
CA PHE A 469 5.26 0.64 25.28
C PHE A 469 5.24 -0.87 25.17
N SER A 470 4.29 -1.52 25.84
CA SER A 470 3.88 -2.84 25.39
C SER A 470 3.05 -2.72 24.11
N ILE A 471 3.10 -3.73 23.24
CA ILE A 471 2.32 -3.73 21.99
C ILE A 471 0.82 -3.65 22.30
N SER A 472 0.35 -4.43 23.28
CA SER A 472 -1.05 -4.47 23.68
C SER A 472 -1.52 -3.12 24.20
N GLU A 473 -0.80 -2.51 25.14
CA GLU A 473 -1.13 -1.21 25.71
C GLU A 473 -1.13 -0.09 24.68
N PHE A 474 -0.16 -0.11 23.76
CA PHE A 474 -0.07 0.91 22.70
C PHE A 474 -1.33 0.94 21.83
N PHE A 475 -1.80 -0.22 21.37
CA PHE A 475 -3.02 -0.28 20.56
C PHE A 475 -4.27 -0.03 21.39
N GLU A 476 -4.33 -0.50 22.63
CA GLU A 476 -5.45 -0.26 23.56
C GLU A 476 -5.63 1.23 23.86
N ASN A 477 -4.54 1.96 24.09
CA ASN A 477 -4.57 3.42 24.30
C ASN A 477 -5.10 4.20 23.09
N ILE A 478 -4.89 3.71 21.86
CA ILE A 478 -5.39 4.36 20.65
C ILE A 478 -6.81 3.92 20.31
N THR A 479 -7.09 2.62 20.43
CA THR A 479 -8.31 2.02 19.85
C THR A 479 -9.31 1.54 20.90
N GLY A 480 -8.89 1.37 22.16
CA GLY A 480 -9.65 0.66 23.18
C GLY A 480 -9.55 -0.87 23.09
N PHE A 481 -8.70 -1.39 22.19
CA PHE A 481 -8.47 -2.82 22.01
C PHE A 481 -6.98 -3.11 21.85
N SER A 482 -6.49 -4.11 22.56
CA SER A 482 -5.09 -4.57 22.46
C SER A 482 -4.77 -5.22 21.10
N THR A 483 -5.78 -5.80 20.47
CA THR A 483 -5.75 -6.36 19.09
C THR A 483 -7.06 -6.00 18.38
N ALA A 484 -7.05 -6.02 17.03
CA ALA A 484 -8.28 -5.74 16.29
C ALA A 484 -9.41 -6.72 16.67
N PRO A 485 -10.66 -6.23 16.74
CA PRO A 485 -11.81 -7.10 17.02
C PRO A 485 -11.91 -8.26 16.02
N SER A 486 -12.48 -9.38 16.45
CA SER A 486 -12.75 -10.51 15.58
C SER A 486 -13.64 -10.12 14.39
N GLN A 487 -13.48 -10.78 13.26
CA GLN A 487 -14.38 -10.62 12.11
C GLN A 487 -15.83 -10.99 12.43
N ASN A 488 -16.03 -11.83 13.45
CA ASN A 488 -17.35 -12.27 13.91
C ASN A 488 -18.00 -11.28 14.91
N GLU A 489 -17.32 -10.18 15.22
CA GLU A 489 -17.78 -9.14 16.15
C GLU A 489 -17.92 -7.78 15.46
N PRO A 490 -18.77 -7.66 14.42
CA PRO A 490 -18.87 -6.46 13.62
C PRO A 490 -19.32 -5.22 14.42
N HIS A 491 -20.02 -5.41 15.53
CA HIS A 491 -20.44 -4.31 16.42
C HIS A 491 -19.24 -3.62 17.07
N LEU A 492 -18.18 -4.35 17.42
CA LEU A 492 -16.94 -3.79 17.95
C LEU A 492 -16.17 -3.01 16.86
N TRP A 493 -16.14 -3.55 15.63
CA TRP A 493 -15.58 -2.82 14.49
C TRP A 493 -16.32 -1.51 14.20
N LEU A 494 -17.66 -1.50 14.30
CA LEU A 494 -18.48 -0.29 14.11
C LEU A 494 -18.29 0.73 15.22
N SER A 495 -17.77 0.36 16.39
CA SER A 495 -17.41 1.29 17.46
C SER A 495 -16.10 2.03 17.19
N LEU A 496 -15.23 1.50 16.31
CA LEU A 496 -13.97 2.11 15.92
C LEU A 496 -14.18 3.17 14.85
N SER A 497 -13.83 4.41 15.17
CA SER A 497 -13.90 5.49 14.19
C SER A 497 -12.78 5.41 13.16
N GLU A 498 -13.03 5.88 11.92
CA GLU A 498 -11.98 5.94 10.88
C GLU A 498 -10.73 6.72 11.34
N PRO A 499 -10.83 7.88 12.02
CA PRO A 499 -9.67 8.58 12.59
C PRO A 499 -8.89 7.76 13.63
N THR A 500 -9.57 6.96 14.44
CA THR A 500 -8.94 6.04 15.39
C THR A 500 -8.13 4.97 14.67
N LEU A 501 -8.74 4.32 13.67
CA LEU A 501 -8.07 3.34 12.81
C LEU A 501 -6.93 3.97 12.01
N ALA A 502 -7.09 5.22 11.55
CA ALA A 502 -6.04 5.96 10.87
C ALA A 502 -4.83 6.19 11.80
N ALA A 503 -5.05 6.55 13.07
CA ALA A 503 -3.98 6.73 14.05
C ALA A 503 -3.26 5.42 14.38
N ALA A 504 -3.99 4.31 14.53
CA ALA A 504 -3.41 3.00 14.81
C ALA A 504 -2.59 2.42 13.65
N THR A 505 -2.85 2.86 12.41
CA THR A 505 -2.30 2.25 11.20
C THR A 505 -1.40 3.16 10.36
N ASN A 506 -1.18 4.42 10.76
CA ASN A 506 -0.31 5.39 10.10
C ASN A 506 1.18 5.22 10.47
N GLY A 507 1.99 6.22 10.15
CA GLY A 507 3.39 6.33 10.56
C GLY A 507 4.32 5.33 9.87
N GLN A 508 5.53 5.20 10.42
CA GLN A 508 6.57 4.30 9.90
C GLN A 508 7.14 3.42 11.00
N ILE A 509 7.37 2.17 10.65
CA ILE A 509 8.13 1.21 11.46
C ILE A 509 9.58 1.26 10.98
N PHE A 510 10.52 1.43 11.90
CA PHE A 510 11.96 1.50 11.62
C PHE A 510 12.64 0.13 11.79
N ALA A 511 12.12 -0.71 12.68
CA ALA A 511 12.52 -2.08 12.91
C ALA A 511 11.37 -2.85 13.58
N ASP A 512 11.19 -4.11 13.23
CA ASP A 512 10.24 -5.02 13.88
C ASP A 512 10.71 -6.47 13.68
N PRO A 513 11.75 -6.91 14.41
CA PRO A 513 12.38 -8.20 14.16
C PRO A 513 11.47 -9.41 14.42
N LEU A 514 10.52 -9.31 15.36
CA LEU A 514 9.54 -10.36 15.64
C LEU A 514 8.31 -10.31 14.74
N GLY A 515 8.04 -9.14 14.11
CA GLY A 515 6.85 -8.92 13.32
C GLY A 515 5.55 -8.75 14.12
N GLU A 516 5.58 -8.84 15.46
CA GLU A 516 4.36 -8.81 16.30
C GLU A 516 3.67 -7.44 16.28
N PHE A 517 4.43 -6.34 16.29
CA PHE A 517 3.84 -5.00 16.14
C PHE A 517 3.20 -4.83 14.75
N SER A 518 3.91 -5.23 13.70
CA SER A 518 3.42 -5.17 12.33
C SER A 518 2.17 -6.03 12.14
N LYS A 519 2.13 -7.22 12.71
CA LYS A 519 0.98 -8.14 12.69
C LYS A 519 -0.24 -7.51 13.36
N THR A 520 -0.08 -6.96 14.56
CA THR A 520 -1.18 -6.29 15.28
C THR A 520 -1.66 -5.05 14.51
N ARG A 521 -0.74 -4.22 14.00
CA ARG A 521 -1.08 -3.07 13.15
C ARG A 521 -1.82 -3.48 11.89
N GLN A 522 -1.41 -4.56 11.24
CA GLN A 522 -2.06 -5.09 10.05
C GLN A 522 -3.47 -5.59 10.33
N SER A 523 -3.72 -6.21 11.49
CA SER A 523 -5.06 -6.65 11.87
C SER A 523 -6.06 -5.49 11.92
N PHE A 524 -5.65 -4.30 12.38
CA PHE A 524 -6.48 -3.08 12.35
C PHE A 524 -6.67 -2.50 10.94
N LYS A 525 -5.77 -2.78 9.98
CA LYS A 525 -5.97 -2.40 8.57
C LYS A 525 -7.01 -3.26 7.87
N LEU A 526 -7.21 -4.48 8.33
CA LEU A 526 -8.06 -5.48 7.70
C LEU A 526 -9.51 -5.39 8.20
N MET A 527 -10.14 -4.21 8.08
CA MET A 527 -11.57 -4.06 8.36
C MET A 527 -12.38 -5.10 7.57
N PRO A 528 -13.27 -5.88 8.23
CA PRO A 528 -14.13 -6.84 7.55
C PRO A 528 -14.96 -6.16 6.45
N ASP A 529 -15.14 -6.84 5.32
CA ASP A 529 -15.82 -6.27 4.16
C ASP A 529 -17.29 -5.93 4.47
N ASP A 530 -17.99 -6.77 5.23
CA ASP A 530 -19.36 -6.50 5.67
C ASP A 530 -19.47 -5.22 6.52
N VAL A 531 -18.44 -4.92 7.33
CA VAL A 531 -18.36 -3.66 8.11
C VAL A 531 -18.13 -2.48 7.16
N ARG A 532 -17.22 -2.61 6.21
CA ARG A 532 -16.97 -1.58 5.18
C ARG A 532 -18.23 -1.27 4.37
N ILE A 533 -18.95 -2.29 3.91
CA ILE A 533 -20.20 -2.14 3.15
C ILE A 533 -21.27 -1.47 4.02
N SER A 534 -21.41 -1.85 5.29
CA SER A 534 -22.31 -1.19 6.25
C SER A 534 -21.97 0.29 6.41
N LEU A 535 -20.70 0.64 6.54
CA LEU A 535 -20.24 2.02 6.63
C LEU A 535 -20.54 2.80 5.34
N ILE A 536 -20.35 2.21 4.17
CA ILE A 536 -20.71 2.80 2.87
C ILE A 536 -22.21 3.15 2.88
N SER A 537 -23.10 2.20 3.22
CA SER A 537 -24.55 2.45 3.29
C SER A 537 -24.88 3.61 4.22
N ARG A 538 -24.29 3.64 5.41
CA ARG A 538 -24.52 4.74 6.38
C ARG A 538 -24.06 6.09 5.84
N ARG A 539 -22.92 6.15 5.13
CA ARG A 539 -22.43 7.40 4.51
C ARG A 539 -23.32 7.86 3.38
N LEU A 540 -23.87 6.93 2.59
CA LEU A 540 -24.88 7.26 1.56
C LEU A 540 -26.11 7.92 2.16
N GLY A 541 -26.65 7.37 3.26
CA GLY A 541 -27.77 7.99 3.99
C GLY A 541 -27.45 9.37 4.53
N MET A 542 -26.26 9.56 5.13
CA MET A 542 -25.80 10.87 5.61
C MET A 542 -25.66 11.87 4.47
N MET A 543 -25.10 11.49 3.34
CA MET A 543 -24.98 12.36 2.16
C MET A 543 -26.33 12.73 1.58
N ALA A 544 -27.25 11.76 1.46
CA ALA A 544 -28.62 12.01 1.00
C ALA A 544 -29.33 13.00 1.92
N GLN A 545 -29.33 12.74 3.22
CA GLN A 545 -30.00 13.55 4.23
C GLN A 545 -29.40 14.96 4.33
N ALA A 546 -28.09 15.05 4.46
CA ALA A 546 -27.42 16.34 4.65
C ALA A 546 -27.38 17.15 3.35
N GLY A 547 -26.85 16.58 2.26
CA GLY A 547 -26.60 17.27 1.01
C GLY A 547 -27.85 17.41 0.13
N GLN A 548 -28.43 16.28 -0.28
CA GLN A 548 -29.50 16.29 -1.29
C GLN A 548 -30.84 16.77 -0.72
N TYR A 549 -31.08 16.56 0.59
CA TYR A 549 -32.34 16.90 1.21
C TYR A 549 -32.27 18.19 2.03
N ASN A 550 -31.35 18.32 3.01
CA ASN A 550 -31.37 19.47 3.95
C ASN A 550 -30.78 20.74 3.34
N VAL A 551 -29.65 20.69 2.60
CA VAL A 551 -29.03 21.91 2.06
C VAL A 551 -30.03 22.76 1.25
N PRO A 552 -30.70 22.24 0.19
CA PRO A 552 -31.62 23.07 -0.59
C PRO A 552 -32.79 23.58 0.24
N ARG A 553 -33.26 22.82 1.23
CA ARG A 553 -34.37 23.24 2.10
C ARG A 553 -34.00 24.35 3.08
N MET A 554 -32.80 24.28 3.67
CA MET A 554 -32.34 25.29 4.60
C MET A 554 -32.01 26.60 3.87
N LEU A 555 -31.42 26.51 2.68
CA LEU A 555 -31.19 27.65 1.79
C LEU A 555 -32.54 28.31 1.40
N ALA A 556 -33.53 27.53 0.99
CA ALA A 556 -34.87 28.04 0.67
C ALA A 556 -35.58 28.71 1.85
N ARG A 557 -35.31 28.24 3.06
CA ARG A 557 -35.81 28.87 4.32
C ARG A 557 -34.99 30.08 4.75
N LYS A 558 -33.90 30.39 4.07
CA LYS A 558 -32.92 31.41 4.44
C LYS A 558 -32.29 31.18 5.82
N ASP A 559 -32.22 29.91 6.24
CA ASP A 559 -31.51 29.49 7.44
C ASP A 559 -30.07 29.12 7.09
N GLY A 560 -29.23 30.13 6.97
CA GLY A 560 -27.83 29.98 6.56
C GLY A 560 -27.02 29.14 7.55
N ALA A 561 -27.31 29.21 8.85
CA ALA A 561 -26.61 28.44 9.86
C ALA A 561 -26.90 26.93 9.73
N ALA A 562 -28.19 26.56 9.56
CA ALA A 562 -28.57 25.17 9.34
C ALA A 562 -28.08 24.65 7.98
N ALA A 563 -28.05 25.48 6.93
CA ALA A 563 -27.48 25.15 5.64
C ALA A 563 -25.99 24.88 5.76
N TRP A 564 -25.22 25.71 6.46
CA TRP A 564 -23.80 25.54 6.72
C TRP A 564 -23.48 24.22 7.44
N LEU A 565 -24.21 23.91 8.50
CA LEU A 565 -24.03 22.63 9.23
C LEU A 565 -24.36 21.43 8.33
N SER A 566 -25.38 21.53 7.49
CA SER A 566 -25.76 20.48 6.54
C SER A 566 -24.65 20.27 5.47
N ILE A 567 -24.07 21.37 4.95
CA ILE A 567 -22.94 21.30 4.02
C ILE A 567 -21.72 20.62 4.69
N ASN A 568 -21.39 20.99 5.93
CA ASN A 568 -20.26 20.37 6.64
C ASN A 568 -20.47 18.86 6.84
N GLU A 569 -21.69 18.44 7.20
CA GLU A 569 -22.00 17.03 7.37
C GLU A 569 -21.92 16.26 6.05
N PHE A 570 -22.40 16.84 4.95
CA PHE A 570 -22.23 16.29 3.60
C PHE A 570 -20.77 16.13 3.23
N VAL A 571 -19.92 17.13 3.48
CA VAL A 571 -18.48 17.10 3.21
C VAL A 571 -17.79 15.98 3.99
N ARG A 572 -18.13 15.82 5.29
CA ARG A 572 -17.57 14.77 6.14
C ARG A 572 -17.96 13.37 5.66
N ALA A 573 -19.24 13.17 5.35
CA ALA A 573 -19.75 11.90 4.85
C ALA A 573 -19.14 11.54 3.50
N THR A 574 -19.01 12.53 2.60
CA THR A 574 -18.39 12.37 1.28
C THR A 574 -16.90 12.02 1.39
N ALA A 575 -16.16 12.69 2.27
CA ALA A 575 -14.76 12.36 2.49
C ALA A 575 -14.58 10.90 2.97
N SER A 576 -15.43 10.47 3.89
CA SER A 576 -15.44 9.10 4.41
C SER A 576 -15.74 8.08 3.30
N ILE A 577 -16.79 8.31 2.49
CA ILE A 577 -17.15 7.36 1.43
C ILE A 577 -16.07 7.25 0.35
N VAL A 578 -15.35 8.33 0.04
CA VAL A 578 -14.20 8.28 -0.88
C VAL A 578 -13.13 7.31 -0.37
N PHE A 579 -12.79 7.34 0.92
CA PHE A 579 -11.82 6.41 1.51
C PHE A 579 -12.35 4.97 1.54
N LEU A 580 -13.61 4.76 1.90
CA LEU A 580 -14.25 3.44 1.97
C LEU A 580 -14.36 2.78 0.58
N LEU A 581 -14.65 3.55 -0.47
CA LEU A 581 -14.73 3.05 -1.85
C LEU A 581 -13.34 2.82 -2.47
N ASN A 582 -12.29 3.51 -1.99
CA ASN A 582 -10.91 3.24 -2.36
C ASN A 582 -10.28 2.08 -1.59
N ASN A 583 -11.01 1.41 -0.76
CA ASN A 583 -10.61 0.34 0.15
C ASN A 583 -9.53 0.77 1.18
N PRO A 584 -9.86 0.80 2.47
CA PRO A 584 -8.93 1.22 3.53
C PRO A 584 -7.62 0.43 3.59
N ILE A 585 -7.59 -0.80 3.09
CA ILE A 585 -6.35 -1.60 3.01
C ILE A 585 -5.28 -0.89 2.17
N SER A 586 -5.68 -0.32 1.04
CA SER A 586 -4.79 0.38 0.11
C SER A 586 -4.73 1.89 0.34
N ALA A 587 -5.87 2.52 0.57
CA ALA A 587 -5.99 3.97 0.74
C ALA A 587 -5.60 4.45 2.15
N GLY A 588 -5.65 3.57 3.14
CA GLY A 588 -5.67 3.91 4.56
C GLY A 588 -7.06 4.36 5.01
N TYR A 589 -7.19 4.77 6.25
CA TYR A 589 -8.42 5.32 6.81
C TYR A 589 -8.42 6.84 6.76
N LEU A 590 -9.62 7.45 6.65
CA LEU A 590 -9.76 8.90 6.70
C LEU A 590 -9.27 9.43 8.07
N PRO A 591 -8.28 10.34 8.12
CA PRO A 591 -7.83 10.93 9.37
C PRO A 591 -8.86 11.91 9.94
N TYR A 592 -8.59 12.41 11.15
CA TYR A 592 -9.46 13.41 11.79
C TYR A 592 -9.50 14.73 10.99
N TYR A 593 -10.51 15.58 11.29
CA TYR A 593 -10.93 16.72 10.48
C TYR A 593 -9.80 17.67 10.03
N LYS A 594 -8.78 17.91 10.87
CA LYS A 594 -7.65 18.80 10.57
C LYS A 594 -6.90 18.37 9.29
N TRP A 595 -6.76 17.05 9.07
CA TRP A 595 -6.03 16.47 7.95
C TRP A 595 -6.91 15.88 6.85
N GLN A 596 -8.24 16.02 6.97
CA GLN A 596 -9.19 15.43 6.02
C GLN A 596 -8.94 15.85 4.58
N PHE A 597 -8.81 17.15 4.31
CA PHE A 597 -8.58 17.66 2.97
C PHE A 597 -7.15 17.36 2.46
N ALA A 598 -6.14 17.41 3.34
CA ALA A 598 -4.79 17.01 2.97
C ALA A 598 -4.73 15.53 2.55
N ALA A 599 -5.45 14.67 3.28
CA ALA A 599 -5.56 13.25 2.96
C ALA A 599 -6.35 12.99 1.67
N LEU A 600 -7.47 13.72 1.45
CA LEU A 600 -8.24 13.66 0.21
C LEU A 600 -7.38 14.07 -1.00
N ARG A 601 -6.65 15.20 -0.94
CA ARG A 601 -5.74 15.62 -2.02
C ARG A 601 -4.64 14.60 -2.27
N LYS A 602 -4.05 14.05 -1.20
CA LYS A 602 -3.03 12.99 -1.32
C LYS A 602 -3.60 11.73 -1.97
N LEU A 603 -4.84 11.35 -1.63
CA LEU A 603 -5.50 10.20 -2.23
C LEU A 603 -5.88 10.48 -3.69
N SER A 604 -6.43 11.65 -4.01
CA SER A 604 -6.82 12.07 -5.36
C SER A 604 -5.64 12.06 -6.35
N ASN A 605 -4.44 12.35 -5.86
CA ASN A 605 -3.21 12.32 -6.65
C ASN A 605 -2.63 10.91 -6.84
N ARG A 606 -3.21 9.89 -6.22
CA ARG A 606 -2.83 8.49 -6.49
C ARG A 606 -3.55 8.00 -7.73
N MET A 607 -2.84 7.33 -8.59
CA MET A 607 -3.28 6.96 -9.91
C MET A 607 -4.50 6.05 -9.98
N ALA A 608 -4.62 5.06 -9.20
CA ALA A 608 -5.80 4.17 -9.17
C ALA A 608 -6.90 4.70 -8.24
N SER A 609 -6.83 5.98 -7.83
CA SER A 609 -7.80 6.55 -6.92
C SER A 609 -9.17 6.68 -7.57
N ARG A 610 -10.17 6.14 -6.89
CA ARG A 610 -11.57 6.30 -7.24
C ARG A 610 -12.05 7.67 -6.76
N LEU A 611 -12.94 8.29 -7.51
CA LEU A 611 -13.54 9.59 -7.15
C LEU A 611 -12.47 10.70 -6.98
N SER A 612 -11.40 10.68 -7.78
CA SER A 612 -10.28 11.61 -7.66
C SER A 612 -10.70 13.09 -7.83
N GLY A 613 -11.76 13.38 -8.61
CA GLY A 613 -12.30 14.73 -8.80
C GLY A 613 -13.05 15.29 -7.60
N VAL A 614 -13.52 14.44 -6.68
CA VAL A 614 -14.38 14.83 -5.57
C VAL A 614 -13.70 15.78 -4.58
N ALA A 615 -12.39 15.63 -4.33
CA ALA A 615 -11.66 16.55 -3.45
C ALA A 615 -11.79 18.02 -3.87
N ASN A 616 -11.59 18.29 -5.16
CA ASN A 616 -11.72 19.65 -5.73
C ASN A 616 -13.15 20.17 -5.68
N GLN A 617 -14.12 19.29 -5.89
CA GLN A 617 -15.55 19.65 -5.79
C GLN A 617 -15.93 20.02 -4.33
N LEU A 618 -15.46 19.26 -3.35
CA LEU A 618 -15.67 19.57 -1.94
C LEU A 618 -15.00 20.89 -1.53
N GLU A 619 -13.79 21.17 -2.03
CA GLU A 619 -13.14 22.46 -1.78
C GLU A 619 -13.93 23.62 -2.41
N SER A 620 -14.44 23.44 -3.62
CA SER A 620 -15.29 24.44 -4.29
C SER A 620 -16.60 24.66 -3.52
N LEU A 621 -17.21 23.56 -3.03
CA LEU A 621 -18.39 23.62 -2.17
C LEU A 621 -18.12 24.46 -0.92
N MET A 622 -17.01 24.22 -0.23
CA MET A 622 -16.63 24.96 0.98
C MET A 622 -16.37 26.44 0.69
N ARG A 623 -15.74 26.78 -0.45
CA ARG A 623 -15.52 28.18 -0.84
C ARG A 623 -16.82 28.95 -1.11
N LEU A 624 -17.81 28.30 -1.71
CA LEU A 624 -19.09 28.89 -2.04
C LEU A 624 -20.05 28.98 -0.84
N SER A 625 -19.83 28.18 0.20
CA SER A 625 -20.74 28.05 1.35
C SER A 625 -21.01 29.39 2.02
N SER A 626 -20.00 30.24 2.21
CA SER A 626 -20.18 31.55 2.86
C SER A 626 -21.10 32.46 2.04
N ALA A 627 -20.93 32.51 0.73
CA ALA A 627 -21.78 33.32 -0.13
C ALA A 627 -23.23 32.81 -0.19
N ALA A 628 -23.43 31.51 -0.25
CA ALA A 628 -24.76 30.91 -0.30
C ALA A 628 -25.50 30.97 1.04
N CYS A 629 -24.82 30.72 2.18
CA CYS A 629 -25.45 30.66 3.49
C CYS A 629 -25.63 32.03 4.13
N PHE A 630 -24.71 32.98 3.90
CA PHE A 630 -24.66 34.26 4.64
C PHE A 630 -24.52 35.48 3.73
N GLY A 631 -24.64 35.32 2.41
CA GLY A 631 -24.57 36.41 1.45
C GLY A 631 -23.17 37.01 1.19
N GLY A 632 -22.15 36.63 1.94
CA GLY A 632 -20.79 37.11 1.79
C GLY A 632 -20.57 38.62 1.85
N ILE A 633 -19.34 39.09 1.93
CA ILE A 633 -19.02 40.54 1.79
C ILE A 633 -19.28 40.97 0.34
N GLY A 634 -20.26 41.86 0.09
CA GLY A 634 -20.64 42.31 -1.25
C GLY A 634 -21.86 41.60 -1.87
N PHE A 635 -22.38 40.57 -1.23
CA PHE A 635 -23.57 39.83 -1.69
C PHE A 635 -24.76 40.03 -0.78
N GLY A 636 -25.07 41.12 -0.22
CA GLY A 636 -26.17 41.34 0.75
C GLY A 636 -27.41 40.43 0.61
N GLU A 637 -28.24 40.32 1.62
CA GLU A 637 -29.43 39.46 1.58
C GLU A 637 -30.29 39.71 0.34
N GLY A 638 -30.58 38.64 -0.42
CA GLY A 638 -31.42 38.72 -1.62
C GLY A 638 -30.71 39.24 -2.86
N THR A 639 -29.37 39.31 -2.89
CA THR A 639 -28.62 39.72 -4.07
C THR A 639 -28.48 38.58 -5.10
N LYS A 640 -28.27 38.94 -6.36
CA LYS A 640 -28.12 38.03 -7.47
C LYS A 640 -26.94 37.05 -7.26
N GLY A 641 -25.89 37.47 -6.57
CA GLY A 641 -24.74 36.65 -6.22
C GLY A 641 -25.05 35.53 -5.22
N SER A 642 -25.88 35.76 -4.25
CA SER A 642 -26.32 34.73 -3.29
C SER A 642 -27.09 33.60 -4.01
N SER A 643 -28.06 33.96 -4.85
CA SER A 643 -28.84 32.98 -5.63
C SER A 643 -27.97 32.14 -6.59
N GLU A 644 -26.95 32.74 -7.20
CA GLU A 644 -26.03 32.03 -8.05
C GLU A 644 -25.14 31.03 -7.25
N ALA A 645 -24.66 31.43 -6.07
CA ALA A 645 -23.92 30.57 -5.16
C ALA A 645 -24.77 29.39 -4.65
N GLU A 646 -26.06 29.62 -4.30
CA GLU A 646 -27.00 28.57 -3.92
C GLU A 646 -27.21 27.54 -5.04
N SER A 647 -27.41 28.02 -6.28
CA SER A 647 -27.56 27.15 -7.45
C SER A 647 -26.31 26.30 -7.67
N LYS A 648 -25.14 26.92 -7.56
CA LYS A 648 -23.85 26.24 -7.77
C LYS A 648 -23.55 25.19 -6.69
N ILE A 649 -23.89 25.45 -5.44
CA ILE A 649 -23.78 24.48 -4.34
C ILE A 649 -24.64 23.25 -4.62
N ASN A 650 -25.89 23.43 -5.01
CA ASN A 650 -26.78 22.33 -5.33
C ASN A 650 -26.26 21.53 -6.54
N GLU A 651 -25.73 22.18 -7.57
CA GLU A 651 -25.10 21.53 -8.71
C GLU A 651 -23.92 20.66 -8.29
N ILE A 652 -23.00 21.19 -7.45
CA ILE A 652 -21.83 20.44 -6.98
C ILE A 652 -22.26 19.22 -6.16
N ILE A 653 -23.23 19.37 -5.24
CA ILE A 653 -23.75 18.25 -4.45
C ILE A 653 -24.30 17.15 -5.35
N GLN A 654 -25.11 17.51 -6.37
CA GLN A 654 -25.67 16.52 -7.29
C GLN A 654 -24.59 15.85 -8.14
N ASN A 655 -23.57 16.58 -8.60
CA ASN A 655 -22.46 16.02 -9.37
C ASN A 655 -21.67 15.01 -8.51
N VAL A 656 -21.33 15.34 -7.27
CA VAL A 656 -20.67 14.42 -6.35
C VAL A 656 -21.51 13.16 -6.11
N CYS A 657 -22.82 13.32 -5.89
CA CYS A 657 -23.71 12.17 -5.70
C CYS A 657 -23.79 11.28 -6.94
N ASN A 658 -23.84 11.88 -8.13
CA ASN A 658 -23.83 11.15 -9.40
C ASN A 658 -22.52 10.35 -9.58
N GLU A 659 -21.36 10.96 -9.29
CA GLU A 659 -20.07 10.26 -9.34
C GLU A 659 -20.04 9.08 -8.38
N VAL A 660 -20.56 9.24 -7.16
CA VAL A 660 -20.67 8.15 -6.18
C VAL A 660 -21.56 7.02 -6.70
N VAL A 661 -22.71 7.33 -7.31
CA VAL A 661 -23.60 6.32 -7.90
C VAL A 661 -22.88 5.56 -9.03
N GLN A 662 -22.15 6.26 -9.90
CA GLN A 662 -21.38 5.59 -10.95
C GLN A 662 -20.28 4.68 -10.37
N GLU A 663 -19.61 5.11 -9.30
CA GLU A 663 -18.60 4.29 -8.64
C GLU A 663 -19.22 3.05 -7.94
N LEU A 664 -20.39 3.19 -7.30
CA LEU A 664 -21.12 2.04 -6.74
C LEU A 664 -21.47 1.01 -7.80
N LYS A 665 -21.94 1.47 -8.97
CA LYS A 665 -22.21 0.59 -10.12
C LYS A 665 -20.95 -0.07 -10.64
N TYR A 666 -19.90 0.70 -10.78
CA TYR A 666 -18.60 0.21 -11.25
C TYR A 666 -18.06 -0.90 -10.33
N GLN A 667 -18.22 -0.76 -9.01
CA GLN A 667 -17.83 -1.77 -8.03
C GLN A 667 -18.85 -2.93 -7.89
N GLY A 668 -19.98 -2.89 -8.61
CA GLY A 668 -21.03 -3.89 -8.50
C GLY A 668 -21.78 -3.88 -7.17
N LEU A 669 -21.70 -2.75 -6.42
CA LEU A 669 -22.38 -2.58 -5.13
C LEU A 669 -23.83 -2.12 -5.28
N SER A 670 -24.23 -1.63 -6.46
CA SER A 670 -25.59 -1.22 -6.77
C SER A 670 -25.80 -1.23 -8.30
N ASP A 671 -26.95 -1.63 -8.75
CA ASP A 671 -27.42 -1.51 -10.15
C ASP A 671 -28.52 -0.44 -10.31
N CYS A 672 -28.89 0.22 -9.20
CA CYS A 672 -29.91 1.26 -9.16
C CYS A 672 -29.50 2.52 -9.95
N ASN A 673 -30.41 3.07 -10.75
CA ASN A 673 -30.18 4.27 -11.57
C ASN A 673 -30.50 5.59 -10.84
N GLU A 674 -31.17 5.51 -9.68
CA GLU A 674 -31.55 6.68 -8.92
C GLU A 674 -30.34 7.42 -8.39
N THR A 675 -30.34 8.75 -8.55
CA THR A 675 -29.27 9.63 -8.09
C THR A 675 -29.42 10.10 -6.65
N PHE A 676 -30.60 9.90 -6.05
CA PHE A 676 -30.83 10.13 -4.64
C PHE A 676 -30.23 8.97 -3.84
N LEU A 677 -29.18 9.25 -3.08
CA LEU A 677 -28.31 8.23 -2.47
C LEU A 677 -29.03 7.33 -1.45
N GLU A 678 -30.15 7.78 -0.85
CA GLU A 678 -30.95 6.94 0.04
C GLU A 678 -31.44 5.66 -0.67
N TRP A 679 -31.79 5.77 -1.97
CA TRP A 679 -32.25 4.63 -2.76
C TRP A 679 -31.16 3.63 -3.14
N GLN A 680 -29.88 4.03 -3.00
CA GLN A 680 -28.75 3.13 -3.23
C GLN A 680 -28.50 2.18 -2.05
N ARG A 681 -28.91 2.55 -0.83
CA ARG A 681 -28.60 1.84 0.40
C ARG A 681 -29.09 0.38 0.43
N PRO A 682 -30.33 0.06 0.07
CA PRO A 682 -30.79 -1.32 0.05
C PRO A 682 -29.95 -2.23 -0.85
N TYR A 683 -29.52 -1.72 -2.01
CA TYR A 683 -28.67 -2.47 -2.93
C TYR A 683 -27.30 -2.72 -2.34
N VAL A 684 -26.68 -1.71 -1.75
CA VAL A 684 -25.39 -1.85 -1.07
C VAL A 684 -25.50 -2.82 0.11
N GLU A 685 -26.53 -2.72 0.95
CA GLU A 685 -26.73 -3.61 2.11
C GLU A 685 -27.04 -5.06 1.71
N ALA A 686 -27.53 -5.30 0.49
CA ALA A 686 -27.71 -6.66 -0.05
C ALA A 686 -26.38 -7.44 -0.17
N HIS A 687 -25.24 -6.75 -0.24
CA HIS A 687 -23.90 -7.37 -0.28
C HIS A 687 -23.36 -7.75 1.10
N ILE A 688 -24.07 -7.43 2.20
CA ILE A 688 -23.68 -7.85 3.55
C ILE A 688 -24.04 -9.33 3.73
N ASN A 689 -23.03 -10.17 3.91
CA ASN A 689 -23.22 -11.62 4.08
C ASN A 689 -23.57 -11.99 5.52
N SER A 690 -23.06 -11.24 6.50
CA SER A 690 -23.31 -11.47 7.92
C SER A 690 -24.77 -11.27 8.29
N ARG A 691 -25.27 -12.09 9.22
CA ARG A 691 -26.62 -11.99 9.81
C ARG A 691 -26.69 -10.98 10.96
N ALA A 692 -25.55 -10.36 11.34
CA ALA A 692 -25.52 -9.40 12.44
C ALA A 692 -26.39 -8.17 12.11
N THR A 693 -27.40 -7.92 12.94
CA THR A 693 -28.37 -6.81 12.74
C THR A 693 -27.70 -5.44 12.82
N CYS A 694 -26.62 -5.29 13.57
CA CYS A 694 -25.88 -4.04 13.67
C CYS A 694 -25.27 -3.55 12.35
N LEU A 695 -25.08 -4.44 11.36
CA LEU A 695 -24.53 -4.10 10.04
C LEU A 695 -25.58 -3.45 9.13
N ARG A 696 -26.84 -3.68 9.35
CA ARG A 696 -27.93 -3.10 8.57
C ARG A 696 -28.50 -1.90 9.30
N SER A 697 -28.68 -0.83 8.59
CA SER A 697 -29.13 0.45 9.14
C SER A 697 -30.58 0.79 8.72
N LEU A 698 -31.23 -0.12 8.03
CA LEU A 698 -32.62 -0.05 7.58
C LEU A 698 -33.47 -1.14 8.24
#